data_d143c8bd91045c8ae296484531e15e1c
#
_entry.id   d143c8bd91045c8ae296484531e15e1c
#
_cell.length_a   1.000
_cell.length_b   1.000
_cell.length_c   1.000
_cell.angle_alpha   90.00
_cell.angle_beta   90.00
_cell.angle_gamma   90.00
#
_symmetry.space_group_name_H-M   'P 1'
#
loop_
_entity.id
_entity.type
_entity.pdbx_description
1 polymer ?
#
loop_
_entity_poly.entity_id
_entity_poly.type
_entity_poly.pdbx_seq_one_letter_code
_entity_poly.pdbx_strand_id
1 'polypeptide(L)'
;MNRYPVWKYVTMLVVLLLATIYALPNYFGEAPAVQIASSNPVAVVDEKLQQRALAALAAAQVQPESTQMQDNSLLLRFDSTDVQIKARDLVDKAINPDAAEPHYSVALNLVSRSPRWLRALGASPMFLGLDLRGGVHFALQVNTQEALSKRLDALASDTRSLLLEKNTPASDIQRAGDAFTIAFADAAMAEKALRIIEENVHELKIEQGNAAGKSVLTARFKAADASKFQEAAVKQNILTLHNRINELGVAEPIIQQQGSDRVVVQLPGVQDTAKAKEILGRTATLEIRMVDESTEAHAAERDRNLAIFAPDQAKPEAQWAPVPLGSEVFMGKPDRDGKRFVYILKKEVLLTGNNLTDARTGFDEQSHSATVNLELDSKGAREFQTITRNNIDKRMAILLFEKGKGEVVTAPSIRTEIAGGRVQITGSRSTQEATDTALLLRSGSLAAPMEIVEERTIGPGLGAANIEKGFKSVGYGIVAIMIFMCAYYMLFGVFSALSLCVNLLMLVAILSLLQATLTLPGMAAMALTLGMAIDSNVLVNERIREELRHGISPQAAIHAGYQHAWATILDSNVTSLIAGLALLSFGTGAIRGFAVVHCLGILTSMFSAVFFSRGLVSLWYGHRRKIKSLSIGTVWRPENQASDATDNSKE
;
A
#
# COMPACT_ATOMS: atom_id res chain seq x y z
N MET A 1 15.52 -11.54 50.46
CA MET A 1 16.34 -12.61 49.83
C MET A 1 16.18 -12.55 48.33
N ASN A 2 17.27 -12.34 47.61
CA ASN A 2 17.27 -12.04 46.15
C ASN A 2 17.16 -13.28 45.26
N ARG A 3 16.37 -14.29 45.63
CA ARG A 3 16.16 -15.45 44.75
C ARG A 3 14.90 -15.23 43.93
N TYR A 4 15.05 -15.25 42.62
CA TYR A 4 13.92 -15.31 41.72
C TYR A 4 13.26 -16.69 41.77
N PRO A 5 11.94 -16.79 41.80
CA PRO A 5 11.26 -18.07 41.59
C PRO A 5 11.60 -18.66 40.22
N VAL A 6 11.66 -19.97 40.16
CA VAL A 6 12.08 -20.70 38.94
C VAL A 6 11.29 -20.29 37.69
N TRP A 7 9.99 -20.01 37.84
CA TRP A 7 9.14 -19.60 36.73
C TRP A 7 9.65 -18.34 36.01
N LYS A 8 10.28 -17.38 36.74
CA LYS A 8 10.87 -16.18 36.14
C LYS A 8 12.06 -16.48 35.24
N TYR A 9 12.90 -17.46 35.63
CA TYR A 9 14.01 -17.92 34.79
C TYR A 9 13.50 -18.68 33.55
N VAL A 10 12.44 -19.49 33.71
CA VAL A 10 11.79 -20.14 32.59
C VAL A 10 11.22 -19.10 31.61
N THR A 11 10.53 -18.07 32.11
CA THR A 11 10.03 -16.97 31.28
C THR A 11 11.17 -16.27 30.54
N MET A 12 12.30 -15.95 31.21
CA MET A 12 13.47 -15.34 30.56
C MET A 12 14.01 -16.23 29.44
N LEU A 13 14.12 -17.54 29.68
CA LEU A 13 14.61 -18.48 28.68
C LEU A 13 13.67 -18.60 27.49
N VAL A 14 12.35 -18.69 27.72
CA VAL A 14 11.33 -18.75 26.66
C VAL A 14 11.34 -17.47 25.81
N VAL A 15 11.37 -16.30 26.45
CA VAL A 15 11.44 -15.02 25.73
C VAL A 15 12.72 -14.91 24.91
N LEU A 16 13.88 -15.33 25.47
CA LEU A 16 15.15 -15.33 24.74
C LEU A 16 15.13 -16.28 23.54
N LEU A 17 14.57 -17.47 23.72
CA LEU A 17 14.44 -18.46 22.64
C LEU A 17 13.54 -17.93 21.52
N LEU A 18 12.36 -17.40 21.86
CA LEU A 18 11.44 -16.80 20.89
C LEU A 18 12.09 -15.60 20.19
N ALA A 19 12.73 -14.70 20.96
CA ALA A 19 13.44 -13.56 20.40
C ALA A 19 14.53 -14.01 19.41
N THR A 20 15.27 -15.06 19.72
CA THR A 20 16.30 -15.60 18.82
C THR A 20 15.67 -16.18 17.54
N ILE A 21 14.60 -16.97 17.64
CA ILE A 21 13.91 -17.55 16.49
C ILE A 21 13.39 -16.48 15.53
N TYR A 22 12.72 -15.43 16.06
CA TYR A 22 12.13 -14.39 15.21
C TYR A 22 13.15 -13.32 14.76
N ALA A 23 14.28 -13.14 15.45
CA ALA A 23 15.36 -12.26 14.98
C ALA A 23 16.25 -12.91 13.93
N LEU A 24 16.41 -14.24 13.97
CA LEU A 24 17.34 -15.01 13.12
C LEU A 24 17.10 -14.84 11.61
N PRO A 25 15.85 -14.72 11.07
CA PRO A 25 15.61 -14.47 9.65
C PRO A 25 16.32 -13.24 9.10
N ASN A 26 16.50 -12.19 9.90
CA ASN A 26 17.16 -10.95 9.46
C ASN A 26 18.67 -11.14 9.22
N TYR A 27 19.28 -12.14 9.83
CA TYR A 27 20.69 -12.47 9.59
C TYR A 27 20.93 -13.05 8.20
N PHE A 28 19.97 -13.82 7.67
CA PHE A 28 20.10 -14.42 6.34
C PHE A 28 19.89 -13.42 5.20
N GLY A 29 19.16 -12.34 5.45
CA GLY A 29 18.88 -11.30 4.46
C GLY A 29 18.01 -11.77 3.30
N GLU A 30 17.97 -10.96 2.24
CA GLU A 30 17.27 -11.24 0.98
C GLU A 30 18.27 -11.43 -0.15
N ALA A 31 17.92 -12.24 -1.14
CA ALA A 31 18.68 -12.44 -2.37
C ALA A 31 17.89 -11.91 -3.56
N PRO A 32 18.55 -11.22 -4.51
CA PRO A 32 17.95 -10.90 -5.79
C PRO A 32 17.54 -12.18 -6.53
N ALA A 33 16.32 -12.25 -7.01
CA ALA A 33 15.80 -13.42 -7.71
C ALA A 33 14.99 -13.02 -8.95
N VAL A 34 15.04 -13.85 -9.97
CA VAL A 34 14.15 -13.79 -11.13
C VAL A 34 13.07 -14.82 -10.92
N GLN A 35 11.84 -14.38 -10.89
CA GLN A 35 10.66 -15.24 -10.79
C GLN A 35 10.02 -15.37 -12.17
N ILE A 36 9.85 -16.59 -12.62
CA ILE A 36 9.19 -16.94 -13.88
C ILE A 36 7.87 -17.60 -13.51
N ALA A 37 6.78 -16.99 -13.91
CA ALA A 37 5.43 -17.52 -13.71
C ALA A 37 4.71 -17.65 -15.06
N SER A 38 3.73 -18.54 -15.13
CA SER A 38 2.91 -18.67 -16.32
C SER A 38 2.00 -17.44 -16.48
N SER A 39 2.03 -16.83 -17.65
CA SER A 39 1.08 -15.77 -18.05
C SER A 39 -0.18 -16.33 -18.72
N ASN A 40 -0.18 -17.63 -19.03
CA ASN A 40 -1.25 -18.28 -19.79
C ASN A 40 -1.60 -19.62 -19.10
N PRO A 41 -2.89 -19.96 -18.89
CA PRO A 41 -3.29 -21.25 -18.33
C PRO A 41 -2.77 -22.49 -19.08
N VAL A 42 -2.40 -22.33 -20.35
CA VAL A 42 -1.85 -23.42 -21.19
C VAL A 42 -0.35 -23.59 -20.99
N ALA A 43 0.37 -22.54 -20.56
CA ALA A 43 1.81 -22.61 -20.34
C ALA A 43 2.10 -23.15 -18.93
N VAL A 44 2.71 -24.30 -18.85
CA VAL A 44 3.08 -24.97 -17.59
C VAL A 44 4.53 -24.62 -17.24
N VAL A 45 4.76 -24.27 -15.99
CA VAL A 45 6.12 -24.12 -15.45
C VAL A 45 6.65 -25.51 -15.11
N ASP A 46 7.40 -26.09 -16.02
CA ASP A 46 7.93 -27.45 -15.97
C ASP A 46 9.48 -27.48 -15.95
N GLU A 47 10.04 -28.68 -15.82
CA GLU A 47 11.49 -28.88 -15.88
C GLU A 47 12.11 -28.48 -17.23
N LYS A 48 11.34 -28.53 -18.33
CA LYS A 48 11.83 -28.11 -19.65
C LYS A 48 12.00 -26.60 -19.71
N LEU A 49 11.09 -25.84 -19.09
CA LEU A 49 11.23 -24.40 -18.92
C LEU A 49 12.48 -24.06 -18.09
N GLN A 50 12.67 -24.77 -16.98
CA GLN A 50 13.87 -24.61 -16.15
C GLN A 50 15.14 -24.86 -16.96
N GLN A 51 15.21 -25.93 -17.73
CA GLN A 51 16.36 -26.24 -18.57
C GLN A 51 16.63 -25.16 -19.63
N ARG A 52 15.59 -24.64 -20.30
CA ARG A 52 15.74 -23.53 -21.26
C ARG A 52 16.27 -22.27 -20.61
N ALA A 53 15.72 -21.89 -19.43
CA ALA A 53 16.17 -20.72 -18.69
C ALA A 53 17.64 -20.88 -18.25
N LEU A 54 18.01 -22.06 -17.71
CA LEU A 54 19.39 -22.35 -17.28
C LEU A 54 20.37 -22.42 -18.46
N ALA A 55 19.96 -22.96 -19.61
CA ALA A 55 20.79 -22.99 -20.81
C ALA A 55 21.08 -21.59 -21.34
N ALA A 56 20.09 -20.69 -21.35
CA ALA A 56 20.27 -19.31 -21.75
C ALA A 56 21.24 -18.55 -20.81
N LEU A 57 21.13 -18.78 -19.51
CA LEU A 57 22.03 -18.19 -18.52
C LEU A 57 23.46 -18.74 -18.65
N ALA A 58 23.60 -20.05 -18.86
CA ALA A 58 24.90 -20.71 -19.02
C ALA A 58 25.63 -20.20 -20.30
N ALA A 59 24.91 -20.00 -21.41
CA ALA A 59 25.46 -19.44 -22.65
C ALA A 59 26.05 -18.03 -22.44
N ALA A 60 25.52 -17.24 -21.50
CA ALA A 60 25.99 -15.92 -21.14
C ALA A 60 26.94 -15.90 -19.93
N GLN A 61 27.40 -17.07 -19.46
CA GLN A 61 28.26 -17.25 -18.27
C GLN A 61 27.64 -16.68 -16.97
N VAL A 62 26.31 -16.64 -16.88
CA VAL A 62 25.59 -16.25 -15.67
C VAL A 62 25.11 -17.51 -14.96
N GLN A 63 25.50 -17.67 -13.70
CA GLN A 63 25.08 -18.82 -12.89
C GLN A 63 24.15 -18.36 -11.76
N PRO A 64 22.98 -18.97 -11.58
CA PRO A 64 22.14 -18.71 -10.42
C PRO A 64 22.73 -19.38 -9.17
N GLU A 65 22.67 -18.70 -8.01
CA GLU A 65 23.06 -19.25 -6.70
C GLU A 65 22.21 -20.48 -6.32
N SER A 66 20.93 -20.40 -6.63
CA SER A 66 19.99 -21.52 -6.41
C SER A 66 18.80 -21.42 -7.35
N THR A 67 18.24 -22.59 -7.66
CA THR A 67 17.03 -22.73 -8.48
C THR A 67 15.97 -23.43 -7.66
N GLN A 68 14.76 -22.87 -7.56
CA GLN A 68 13.63 -23.48 -6.84
C GLN A 68 12.39 -23.44 -7.71
N MET A 69 11.73 -24.60 -7.85
CA MET A 69 10.39 -24.71 -8.38
C MET A 69 9.41 -24.55 -7.22
N GLN A 70 8.45 -23.63 -7.33
CA GLN A 70 7.48 -23.36 -6.28
C GLN A 70 6.09 -23.25 -6.92
N ASP A 71 5.20 -24.18 -6.58
CA ASP A 71 3.84 -24.33 -7.10
C ASP A 71 3.73 -24.17 -8.63
N ASN A 72 3.52 -22.98 -9.14
CA ASN A 72 3.42 -22.67 -10.57
C ASN A 72 4.43 -21.59 -11.00
N SER A 73 5.57 -21.49 -10.31
CA SER A 73 6.63 -20.53 -10.64
C SER A 73 8.02 -21.12 -10.47
N LEU A 74 8.96 -20.68 -11.32
CA LEU A 74 10.38 -20.98 -11.23
C LEU A 74 11.13 -19.77 -10.67
N LEU A 75 11.91 -19.99 -9.65
CA LEU A 75 12.64 -18.95 -8.93
C LEU A 75 14.15 -19.20 -9.07
N LEU A 76 14.85 -18.23 -9.67
CA LEU A 76 16.30 -18.23 -9.89
C LEU A 76 16.94 -17.14 -9.02
N ARG A 77 17.80 -17.51 -8.06
CA ARG A 77 18.46 -16.54 -7.17
C ARG A 77 19.84 -16.16 -7.69
N PHE A 78 20.24 -14.91 -7.42
CA PHE A 78 21.52 -14.35 -7.84
C PHE A 78 22.20 -13.62 -6.67
N ASP A 79 23.52 -13.42 -6.79
CA ASP A 79 24.32 -12.74 -5.76
C ASP A 79 24.14 -11.22 -5.76
N SER A 80 23.85 -10.62 -6.91
CA SER A 80 23.72 -9.18 -7.06
C SER A 80 22.55 -8.78 -7.96
N THR A 81 22.03 -7.56 -7.74
CA THR A 81 20.97 -6.95 -8.55
C THR A 81 21.38 -6.72 -10.00
N ASP A 82 22.65 -6.42 -10.26
CA ASP A 82 23.15 -6.22 -11.63
C ASP A 82 23.10 -7.52 -12.44
N VAL A 83 23.50 -8.63 -11.79
CA VAL A 83 23.41 -9.98 -12.39
C VAL A 83 21.96 -10.39 -12.58
N GLN A 84 21.08 -10.06 -11.62
CA GLN A 84 19.64 -10.34 -11.70
C GLN A 84 18.99 -9.64 -12.91
N ILE A 85 19.28 -8.36 -13.15
CA ILE A 85 18.74 -7.59 -14.27
C ILE A 85 19.19 -8.21 -15.60
N LYS A 86 20.48 -8.52 -15.72
CA LYS A 86 21.01 -9.21 -16.92
C LYS A 86 20.37 -10.57 -17.13
N ALA A 87 20.20 -11.34 -16.04
CA ALA A 87 19.57 -12.65 -16.07
C ALA A 87 18.11 -12.57 -16.52
N ARG A 88 17.34 -11.59 -16.04
CA ARG A 88 15.95 -11.35 -16.49
C ARG A 88 15.90 -11.19 -17.99
N ASP A 89 16.71 -10.29 -18.55
CA ASP A 89 16.67 -9.97 -19.98
C ASP A 89 17.09 -11.18 -20.86
N LEU A 90 18.05 -11.98 -20.39
CA LEU A 90 18.48 -13.19 -21.07
C LEU A 90 17.42 -14.29 -21.03
N VAL A 91 16.83 -14.50 -19.86
CA VAL A 91 15.79 -15.50 -19.63
C VAL A 91 14.54 -15.13 -20.43
N ASP A 92 14.10 -13.86 -20.34
CA ASP A 92 12.90 -13.39 -21.03
C ASP A 92 12.99 -13.62 -22.54
N LYS A 93 14.11 -13.23 -23.15
CA LYS A 93 14.35 -13.49 -24.59
C LYS A 93 14.38 -14.98 -24.96
N ALA A 94 14.84 -15.84 -24.05
CA ALA A 94 14.96 -17.27 -24.32
C ALA A 94 13.63 -18.04 -24.19
N ILE A 95 12.78 -17.62 -23.25
CA ILE A 95 11.50 -18.31 -22.99
C ILE A 95 10.32 -17.67 -23.71
N ASN A 96 10.40 -16.36 -24.03
CA ASN A 96 9.43 -15.58 -24.78
C ASN A 96 10.04 -15.10 -26.11
N PRO A 97 10.19 -15.97 -27.11
CA PRO A 97 10.78 -15.61 -28.41
C PRO A 97 9.92 -14.60 -29.17
N ASP A 98 8.62 -14.60 -28.95
CA ASP A 98 7.70 -13.59 -29.47
C ASP A 98 7.37 -12.59 -28.37
N ALA A 99 7.92 -11.38 -28.50
CA ALA A 99 7.69 -10.29 -27.57
C ALA A 99 6.24 -9.75 -27.59
N ALA A 100 5.48 -10.05 -28.66
CA ALA A 100 4.08 -9.64 -28.79
C ALA A 100 3.13 -10.56 -27.99
N GLU A 101 3.53 -11.83 -27.79
CA GLU A 101 2.74 -12.81 -27.04
C GLU A 101 3.60 -13.59 -26.03
N PRO A 102 4.01 -12.96 -24.90
CA PRO A 102 4.81 -13.63 -23.90
C PRO A 102 3.98 -14.71 -23.19
N HIS A 103 4.43 -15.96 -23.26
CA HIS A 103 3.81 -17.08 -22.55
C HIS A 103 4.13 -17.13 -21.07
N TYR A 104 5.24 -16.51 -20.67
CA TYR A 104 5.73 -16.47 -19.28
C TYR A 104 6.00 -15.04 -18.85
N SER A 105 5.62 -14.72 -17.62
CA SER A 105 6.00 -13.47 -16.97
C SER A 105 7.32 -13.64 -16.26
N VAL A 106 8.29 -12.77 -16.56
CA VAL A 106 9.63 -12.75 -15.94
C VAL A 106 9.76 -11.52 -15.06
N ALA A 107 9.60 -11.71 -13.75
CA ALA A 107 9.60 -10.62 -12.78
C ALA A 107 10.90 -10.60 -11.95
N LEU A 108 11.38 -9.39 -11.63
CA LEU A 108 12.42 -9.19 -10.63
C LEU A 108 11.81 -9.28 -9.24
N ASN A 109 12.37 -10.12 -8.37
CA ASN A 109 11.91 -10.29 -7.01
C ASN A 109 13.08 -10.32 -6.03
N LEU A 110 12.80 -10.08 -4.74
CA LEU A 110 13.75 -10.26 -3.65
C LEU A 110 13.19 -11.36 -2.74
N VAL A 111 13.97 -12.41 -2.54
CA VAL A 111 13.53 -13.61 -1.81
C VAL A 111 14.41 -13.85 -0.60
N SER A 112 13.77 -14.11 0.54
CA SER A 112 14.48 -14.39 1.78
C SER A 112 15.40 -15.63 1.64
N ARG A 113 16.65 -15.50 2.12
CA ARG A 113 17.61 -16.60 2.26
C ARG A 113 17.34 -17.48 3.50
N SER A 114 16.28 -17.20 4.26
CA SER A 114 15.96 -17.95 5.48
C SER A 114 15.71 -19.43 5.21
N PRO A 115 16.23 -20.32 6.07
CA PRO A 115 15.98 -21.77 5.98
C PRO A 115 14.50 -22.12 6.04
N ARG A 116 14.13 -23.25 5.42
CA ARG A 116 12.72 -23.68 5.34
C ARG A 116 12.06 -23.88 6.71
N TRP A 117 12.81 -24.38 7.71
CA TRP A 117 12.28 -24.61 9.05
C TRP A 117 11.89 -23.33 9.77
N LEU A 118 12.61 -22.20 9.57
CA LEU A 118 12.23 -20.89 10.12
C LEU A 118 10.92 -20.39 9.49
N ARG A 119 10.79 -20.53 8.18
CA ARG A 119 9.55 -20.17 7.47
C ARG A 119 8.35 -21.02 7.90
N ALA A 120 8.56 -22.31 8.18
CA ALA A 120 7.53 -23.19 8.71
C ALA A 120 7.02 -22.76 10.11
N LEU A 121 7.86 -22.06 10.89
CA LEU A 121 7.48 -21.45 12.18
C LEU A 121 6.87 -20.04 12.04
N GLY A 122 6.65 -19.57 10.81
CA GLY A 122 6.15 -18.22 10.56
C GLY A 122 7.17 -17.11 10.82
N ALA A 123 8.46 -17.45 11.02
CA ALA A 123 9.53 -16.49 11.24
C ALA A 123 10.02 -15.95 9.89
N SER A 124 9.68 -14.70 9.60
CA SER A 124 10.09 -13.94 8.41
C SER A 124 10.93 -12.73 8.80
N PRO A 125 11.86 -12.25 7.95
CA PRO A 125 12.59 -11.02 8.23
C PRO A 125 11.63 -9.84 8.28
N MET A 126 11.99 -8.78 9.03
CA MET A 126 11.25 -7.52 9.01
C MET A 126 11.34 -6.87 7.64
N PHE A 127 10.33 -6.07 7.28
CA PHE A 127 10.36 -5.33 6.02
C PHE A 127 11.33 -4.15 6.09
N LEU A 128 11.98 -3.88 4.96
CA LEU A 128 12.86 -2.72 4.82
C LEU A 128 12.14 -1.63 4.03
N GLY A 129 12.13 -0.41 4.55
CA GLY A 129 11.53 0.74 3.89
C GLY A 129 12.31 1.18 2.65
N LEU A 130 11.72 2.11 1.92
CA LEU A 130 12.26 2.65 0.66
C LEU A 130 13.72 3.12 0.78
N ASP A 131 14.07 3.78 1.89
CA ASP A 131 15.42 4.33 2.14
C ASP A 131 16.50 3.26 2.29
N LEU A 132 16.10 2.03 2.64
CA LEU A 132 16.99 0.90 2.92
C LEU A 132 16.97 -0.13 1.79
N ARG A 133 15.82 -0.39 1.18
CA ARG A 133 15.66 -1.40 0.13
C ARG A 133 15.86 -0.82 -1.27
N GLY A 134 15.75 0.52 -1.40
CA GLY A 134 15.58 1.17 -2.69
C GLY A 134 14.15 1.02 -3.20
N GLY A 135 13.87 1.58 -4.37
CA GLY A 135 12.54 1.54 -4.97
C GLY A 135 12.07 2.90 -5.45
N VAL A 136 10.76 3.11 -5.53
CA VAL A 136 10.16 4.32 -6.12
C VAL A 136 9.25 5.01 -5.14
N HIS A 137 9.33 6.34 -5.12
CA HIS A 137 8.42 7.25 -4.43
C HIS A 137 7.67 8.08 -5.45
N PHE A 138 6.34 8.05 -5.37
CA PHE A 138 5.45 8.92 -6.15
C PHE A 138 4.65 9.82 -5.21
N ALA A 139 4.53 11.09 -5.56
CA ALA A 139 3.48 11.96 -5.03
C ALA A 139 2.45 12.18 -6.14
N LEU A 140 1.21 11.81 -5.86
CA LEU A 140 0.08 11.88 -6.77
C LEU A 140 -0.85 13.01 -6.30
N GLN A 141 -1.18 13.94 -7.19
CA GLN A 141 -2.20 14.95 -6.93
C GLN A 141 -3.55 14.48 -7.44
N VAL A 142 -4.53 14.47 -6.56
CA VAL A 142 -5.91 14.07 -6.86
C VAL A 142 -6.68 15.27 -7.38
N ASN A 143 -7.21 15.19 -8.60
CA ASN A 143 -8.04 16.24 -9.17
C ASN A 143 -9.48 16.16 -8.62
N THR A 144 -9.66 16.65 -7.39
CA THR A 144 -10.94 16.63 -6.69
C THR A 144 -11.98 17.55 -7.34
N GLN A 145 -11.53 18.57 -8.07
CA GLN A 145 -12.42 19.49 -8.82
C GLN A 145 -13.09 18.77 -9.99
N GLU A 146 -12.34 17.98 -10.74
CA GLU A 146 -12.89 17.19 -11.84
C GLU A 146 -13.86 16.10 -11.34
N ALA A 147 -13.56 15.49 -10.21
CA ALA A 147 -14.46 14.52 -9.58
C ALA A 147 -15.78 15.19 -9.15
N LEU A 148 -15.70 16.37 -8.55
CA LEU A 148 -16.88 17.17 -8.17
C LEU A 148 -17.70 17.58 -9.41
N SER A 149 -17.00 17.93 -10.49
CA SER A 149 -17.59 18.24 -11.78
C SER A 149 -18.40 17.06 -12.33
N LYS A 150 -17.83 15.88 -12.39
CA LYS A 150 -18.51 14.65 -12.86
C LYS A 150 -19.69 14.27 -11.96
N ARG A 151 -19.58 14.47 -10.64
CA ARG A 151 -20.69 14.22 -9.72
C ARG A 151 -21.84 15.18 -9.96
N LEU A 152 -21.56 16.48 -10.26
CA LEU A 152 -22.60 17.44 -10.62
C LEU A 152 -23.32 17.06 -11.92
N ASP A 153 -22.60 16.57 -12.93
CA ASP A 153 -23.20 16.12 -14.19
C ASP A 153 -24.12 14.90 -13.95
N ALA A 154 -23.69 13.97 -13.10
CA ALA A 154 -24.52 12.83 -12.70
C ALA A 154 -25.79 13.31 -11.95
N LEU A 155 -25.65 14.21 -10.97
CA LEU A 155 -26.79 14.78 -10.24
C LEU A 155 -27.75 15.55 -11.15
N ALA A 156 -27.26 16.24 -12.18
CA ALA A 156 -28.10 16.89 -13.17
C ALA A 156 -28.90 15.89 -13.99
N SER A 157 -28.29 14.76 -14.38
CA SER A 157 -28.98 13.64 -15.06
C SER A 157 -30.01 12.96 -14.17
N ASP A 158 -29.63 12.65 -12.91
CA ASP A 158 -30.53 12.04 -11.93
C ASP A 158 -31.73 12.96 -11.64
N THR A 159 -31.49 14.27 -11.50
CA THR A 159 -32.53 15.27 -11.29
C THR A 159 -33.49 15.34 -12.50
N ARG A 160 -32.95 15.24 -13.72
CA ARG A 160 -33.78 15.18 -14.94
C ARG A 160 -34.72 13.97 -14.92
N SER A 161 -34.18 12.79 -14.61
CA SER A 161 -34.95 11.54 -14.53
C SER A 161 -36.01 11.59 -13.44
N LEU A 162 -35.65 12.12 -12.25
CA LEU A 162 -36.57 12.31 -11.13
C LEU A 162 -37.74 13.24 -11.48
N LEU A 163 -37.46 14.37 -12.13
CA LEU A 163 -38.47 15.32 -12.52
C LEU A 163 -39.42 14.75 -13.60
N LEU A 164 -38.91 13.96 -14.52
CA LEU A 164 -39.72 13.23 -15.51
C LEU A 164 -40.64 12.22 -14.84
N GLU A 165 -40.14 11.42 -13.90
CA GLU A 165 -40.92 10.43 -13.13
C GLU A 165 -42.06 11.09 -12.33
N LYS A 166 -41.79 12.26 -11.76
CA LYS A 166 -42.76 13.04 -10.98
C LYS A 166 -43.69 13.95 -11.82
N ASN A 167 -43.73 13.73 -13.14
CA ASN A 167 -44.53 14.55 -14.09
C ASN A 167 -44.31 16.08 -13.95
N THR A 168 -43.06 16.48 -13.79
CA THR A 168 -42.65 17.90 -13.71
C THR A 168 -41.47 18.14 -14.66
N PRO A 169 -41.63 17.97 -15.98
CA PRO A 169 -40.54 18.03 -16.92
C PRO A 169 -39.90 19.41 -16.97
N ALA A 170 -38.57 19.47 -16.89
CA ALA A 170 -37.82 20.70 -17.14
C ALA A 170 -37.77 21.01 -18.64
N SER A 171 -37.85 22.29 -19.00
CA SER A 171 -37.67 22.72 -20.38
C SER A 171 -36.24 22.53 -20.86
N ASP A 172 -35.27 22.76 -19.97
CA ASP A 172 -33.84 22.57 -20.24
C ASP A 172 -33.05 22.40 -18.94
N ILE A 173 -31.95 21.62 -19.00
CA ILE A 173 -31.00 21.51 -17.90
C ILE A 173 -29.60 21.70 -18.49
N GLN A 174 -28.96 22.81 -18.11
CA GLN A 174 -27.63 23.17 -18.62
C GLN A 174 -26.64 23.31 -17.47
N ARG A 175 -25.40 22.94 -17.75
CA ARG A 175 -24.30 23.17 -16.84
C ARG A 175 -23.76 24.60 -16.94
N ALA A 176 -23.50 25.22 -15.80
CA ALA A 176 -22.89 26.55 -15.68
C ALA A 176 -21.77 26.54 -14.63
N GLY A 177 -20.56 26.14 -15.03
CA GLY A 177 -19.39 26.07 -14.15
C GLY A 177 -19.54 25.08 -12.99
N ASP A 178 -19.62 25.58 -11.76
CA ASP A 178 -19.79 24.82 -10.51
C ASP A 178 -21.26 24.58 -10.11
N ALA A 179 -22.19 24.86 -11.03
CA ALA A 179 -23.62 24.71 -10.85
C ALA A 179 -24.25 24.10 -12.10
N PHE A 180 -25.48 23.65 -11.99
CA PHE A 180 -26.34 23.42 -13.15
C PHE A 180 -27.65 24.19 -12.98
N THR A 181 -28.21 24.65 -14.10
CA THR A 181 -29.42 25.41 -14.16
C THR A 181 -30.53 24.60 -14.78
N ILE A 182 -31.73 24.68 -14.18
CA ILE A 182 -32.93 24.00 -14.65
C ILE A 182 -33.94 25.06 -15.02
N ALA A 183 -34.33 25.12 -16.29
CA ALA A 183 -35.29 26.07 -16.78
C ALA A 183 -36.70 25.48 -16.85
N PHE A 184 -37.71 26.24 -16.43
CA PHE A 184 -39.11 25.86 -16.50
C PHE A 184 -39.91 26.91 -17.29
N ALA A 185 -40.95 26.48 -17.98
CA ALA A 185 -41.83 27.36 -18.72
C ALA A 185 -42.76 28.16 -17.78
N ASP A 186 -43.08 27.59 -16.60
CA ASP A 186 -44.01 28.16 -15.63
C ASP A 186 -43.39 28.20 -14.23
N ALA A 187 -43.68 29.30 -13.49
CA ALA A 187 -43.18 29.50 -12.13
C ALA A 187 -43.77 28.47 -11.14
N ALA A 188 -45.02 28.03 -11.32
CA ALA A 188 -45.64 27.02 -10.49
C ALA A 188 -44.98 25.65 -10.65
N MET A 189 -44.54 25.29 -11.86
CA MET A 189 -43.75 24.10 -12.10
C MET A 189 -42.36 24.17 -11.45
N ALA A 190 -41.72 25.34 -11.49
CA ALA A 190 -40.42 25.55 -10.84
C ALA A 190 -40.51 25.37 -9.32
N GLU A 191 -41.57 25.92 -8.68
CA GLU A 191 -41.81 25.76 -7.24
C GLU A 191 -42.08 24.29 -6.85
N LYS A 192 -42.86 23.56 -7.65
CA LYS A 192 -43.08 22.13 -7.45
C LYS A 192 -41.79 21.33 -7.61
N ALA A 193 -41.00 21.65 -8.65
CA ALA A 193 -39.70 21.00 -8.89
C ALA A 193 -38.71 21.28 -7.74
N LEU A 194 -38.68 22.51 -7.22
CA LEU A 194 -37.85 22.89 -6.07
C LEU A 194 -38.11 21.95 -4.87
N ARG A 195 -39.37 21.76 -4.49
CA ARG A 195 -39.75 20.87 -3.38
C ARG A 195 -39.34 19.42 -3.65
N ILE A 196 -39.56 18.90 -4.86
CA ILE A 196 -39.18 17.56 -5.26
C ILE A 196 -37.65 17.36 -5.14
N ILE A 197 -36.87 18.34 -5.58
CA ILE A 197 -35.40 18.23 -5.56
C ILE A 197 -34.89 18.34 -4.11
N GLU A 198 -35.41 19.27 -3.30
CA GLU A 198 -35.02 19.41 -1.88
C GLU A 198 -35.33 18.18 -1.04
N GLU A 199 -36.45 17.50 -1.32
CA GLU A 199 -36.85 16.25 -0.63
C GLU A 199 -35.99 15.04 -1.02
N ASN A 200 -35.46 15.00 -2.25
CA ASN A 200 -34.77 13.81 -2.78
C ASN A 200 -33.25 13.98 -2.95
N VAL A 201 -32.75 15.21 -3.10
CA VAL A 201 -31.35 15.49 -3.37
C VAL A 201 -30.79 16.46 -2.32
N HIS A 202 -30.40 15.92 -1.18
CA HIS A 202 -29.97 16.71 -0.02
C HIS A 202 -28.60 17.38 -0.16
N GLU A 203 -27.76 16.92 -1.10
CA GLU A 203 -26.41 17.44 -1.36
C GLU A 203 -26.38 18.82 -2.00
N LEU A 204 -27.51 19.23 -2.61
CA LEU A 204 -27.61 20.48 -3.39
C LEU A 204 -28.21 21.63 -2.57
N LYS A 205 -27.70 22.82 -2.81
CA LYS A 205 -28.33 24.08 -2.46
C LYS A 205 -28.96 24.63 -3.74
N ILE A 206 -30.27 24.95 -3.69
CA ILE A 206 -31.02 25.42 -4.83
C ILE A 206 -31.37 26.87 -4.61
N GLU A 207 -31.13 27.70 -5.62
CA GLU A 207 -31.48 29.09 -5.63
C GLU A 207 -32.44 29.35 -6.79
N GLN A 208 -33.59 29.98 -6.50
CA GLN A 208 -34.57 30.33 -7.51
C GLN A 208 -34.24 31.70 -8.11
N GLY A 209 -34.26 31.79 -9.43
CA GLY A 209 -33.99 33.00 -10.17
C GLY A 209 -34.86 33.11 -11.42
N ASN A 210 -34.83 34.24 -12.09
CA ASN A 210 -35.47 34.44 -13.38
C ASN A 210 -34.41 34.81 -14.42
N ALA A 211 -34.36 34.09 -15.52
CA ALA A 211 -33.49 34.38 -16.65
C ALA A 211 -34.27 34.33 -17.97
N ALA A 212 -34.16 35.36 -18.77
CA ALA A 212 -34.83 35.49 -20.08
C ALA A 212 -36.35 35.24 -20.05
N GLY A 213 -37.06 35.65 -18.99
CA GLY A 213 -38.51 35.45 -18.83
C GLY A 213 -38.96 34.03 -18.45
N LYS A 214 -38.02 33.13 -18.14
CA LYS A 214 -38.26 31.78 -17.63
C LYS A 214 -37.87 31.70 -16.18
N SER A 215 -38.60 30.88 -15.40
CA SER A 215 -38.19 30.55 -14.05
C SER A 215 -37.05 29.54 -14.09
N VAL A 216 -35.94 29.88 -13.43
CA VAL A 216 -34.70 29.07 -13.43
C VAL A 216 -34.34 28.68 -12.00
N LEU A 217 -34.08 27.40 -11.76
CA LEU A 217 -33.50 26.92 -10.55
C LEU A 217 -32.01 26.69 -10.76
N THR A 218 -31.16 27.28 -9.92
CA THR A 218 -29.71 27.08 -9.95
C THR A 218 -29.33 26.17 -8.79
N ALA A 219 -28.79 25.01 -9.11
CA ALA A 219 -28.39 24.01 -8.15
C ALA A 219 -26.87 23.96 -8.02
N ARG A 220 -26.36 24.04 -6.79
CA ARG A 220 -24.94 23.97 -6.44
C ARG A 220 -24.73 23.02 -5.29
N PHE A 221 -23.53 22.44 -5.18
CA PHE A 221 -23.17 21.71 -3.96
C PHE A 221 -23.20 22.59 -2.72
N LYS A 222 -23.69 22.06 -1.61
CA LYS A 222 -23.44 22.66 -0.30
C LYS A 222 -21.95 22.52 0.02
N ALA A 223 -21.30 23.56 0.52
CA ALA A 223 -19.85 23.57 0.78
C ALA A 223 -19.39 22.40 1.68
N ALA A 224 -20.18 22.07 2.71
CA ALA A 224 -19.89 20.95 3.61
C ALA A 224 -19.96 19.60 2.89
N ASP A 225 -20.90 19.40 1.98
CA ASP A 225 -21.08 18.13 1.27
C ASP A 225 -20.06 18.00 0.13
N ALA A 226 -19.69 19.11 -0.52
CA ALA A 226 -18.57 19.14 -1.46
C ALA A 226 -17.25 18.71 -0.80
N SER A 227 -16.94 19.22 0.40
CA SER A 227 -15.74 18.85 1.15
C SER A 227 -15.75 17.38 1.54
N LYS A 228 -16.89 16.86 2.03
CA LYS A 228 -17.03 15.43 2.35
C LYS A 228 -16.85 14.54 1.12
N PHE A 229 -17.40 14.96 -0.02
CA PHE A 229 -17.24 14.21 -1.28
C PHE A 229 -15.77 14.17 -1.72
N GLN A 230 -15.06 15.31 -1.62
CA GLN A 230 -13.64 15.39 -1.94
C GLN A 230 -12.80 14.46 -1.05
N GLU A 231 -13.04 14.49 0.28
CA GLU A 231 -12.36 13.56 1.20
C GLU A 231 -12.68 12.09 0.89
N ALA A 232 -13.94 11.78 0.59
CA ALA A 232 -14.36 10.43 0.23
C ALA A 232 -13.69 9.96 -1.07
N ALA A 233 -13.56 10.85 -2.07
CA ALA A 233 -12.89 10.55 -3.33
C ALA A 233 -11.40 10.25 -3.13
N VAL A 234 -10.69 11.02 -2.28
CA VAL A 234 -9.28 10.75 -1.94
C VAL A 234 -9.14 9.42 -1.22
N LYS A 235 -10.00 9.13 -0.23
CA LYS A 235 -9.99 7.83 0.48
C LYS A 235 -10.25 6.66 -0.46
N GLN A 236 -11.21 6.80 -1.37
CA GLN A 236 -11.50 5.76 -2.38
C GLN A 236 -10.32 5.56 -3.33
N ASN A 237 -9.67 6.63 -3.76
CA ASN A 237 -8.46 6.53 -4.58
C ASN A 237 -7.33 5.79 -3.86
N ILE A 238 -7.14 6.02 -2.56
CA ILE A 238 -6.17 5.29 -1.73
C ILE A 238 -6.48 3.79 -1.73
N LEU A 239 -7.75 3.40 -1.54
CA LEU A 239 -8.16 2.00 -1.58
C LEU A 239 -7.90 1.37 -2.95
N THR A 240 -8.23 2.07 -4.02
CA THR A 240 -7.96 1.62 -5.40
C THR A 240 -6.46 1.46 -5.65
N LEU A 241 -5.63 2.41 -5.16
CA LEU A 241 -4.18 2.29 -5.26
C LEU A 241 -3.64 1.09 -4.49
N HIS A 242 -4.15 0.82 -3.28
CA HIS A 242 -3.79 -0.39 -2.52
C HIS A 242 -4.09 -1.66 -3.33
N ASN A 243 -5.27 -1.77 -3.92
CA ASN A 243 -5.65 -2.92 -4.73
C ASN A 243 -4.71 -3.08 -5.93
N ARG A 244 -4.42 -1.99 -6.66
CA ARG A 244 -3.52 -2.01 -7.83
C ARG A 244 -2.11 -2.45 -7.49
N ILE A 245 -1.59 -1.97 -6.37
CA ILE A 245 -0.21 -2.28 -5.94
C ILE A 245 -0.12 -3.70 -5.40
N ASN A 246 -1.16 -4.19 -4.72
CA ASN A 246 -1.22 -5.59 -4.29
C ASN A 246 -1.21 -6.54 -5.49
N GLU A 247 -1.91 -6.21 -6.58
CA GLU A 247 -1.88 -6.98 -7.83
C GLU A 247 -0.50 -6.98 -8.52
N LEU A 248 0.32 -5.95 -8.26
CA LEU A 248 1.72 -5.91 -8.71
C LEU A 248 2.64 -6.82 -7.88
N GLY A 249 2.13 -7.40 -6.80
CA GLY A 249 2.92 -8.23 -5.89
C GLY A 249 3.98 -7.45 -5.09
N VAL A 250 3.83 -6.13 -4.96
CA VAL A 250 4.75 -5.30 -4.16
C VAL A 250 4.50 -5.56 -2.68
N ALA A 251 5.52 -6.03 -1.98
CA ALA A 251 5.44 -6.23 -0.55
C ALA A 251 5.47 -4.89 0.21
N GLU A 252 4.50 -4.69 1.11
CA GLU A 252 4.42 -3.55 2.05
C GLU A 252 4.53 -2.17 1.38
N PRO A 253 3.64 -1.82 0.43
CA PRO A 253 3.60 -0.48 -0.11
C PRO A 253 3.13 0.49 0.97
N ILE A 254 3.72 1.68 1.02
CA ILE A 254 3.23 2.77 1.87
C ILE A 254 2.37 3.69 1.01
N ILE A 255 1.07 3.74 1.30
CA ILE A 255 0.12 4.62 0.62
C ILE A 255 -0.55 5.49 1.67
N GLN A 256 -0.33 6.79 1.61
CA GLN A 256 -0.79 7.72 2.64
C GLN A 256 -1.28 9.02 2.01
N GLN A 257 -2.33 9.58 2.61
CA GLN A 257 -2.79 10.93 2.27
C GLN A 257 -1.80 11.97 2.81
N GLN A 258 -1.46 12.94 2.00
CA GLN A 258 -0.64 14.10 2.34
C GLN A 258 -1.41 15.39 2.02
N GLY A 259 -1.87 16.08 3.06
CA GLY A 259 -2.76 17.24 2.87
C GLY A 259 -4.16 16.83 2.45
N SER A 260 -4.86 17.73 1.72
CA SER A 260 -6.25 17.54 1.31
C SER A 260 -6.42 16.77 0.00
N ASP A 261 -5.45 16.85 -0.90
CA ASP A 261 -5.57 16.45 -2.31
C ASP A 261 -4.37 15.68 -2.86
N ARG A 262 -3.43 15.27 -2.01
CA ARG A 262 -2.25 14.48 -2.41
C ARG A 262 -2.24 13.11 -1.77
N VAL A 263 -1.71 12.14 -2.52
CA VAL A 263 -1.45 10.78 -2.05
C VAL A 263 0.01 10.45 -2.33
N VAL A 264 0.74 10.07 -1.30
CA VAL A 264 2.11 9.56 -1.40
C VAL A 264 2.07 8.05 -1.52
N VAL A 265 2.77 7.52 -2.50
CA VAL A 265 2.94 6.10 -2.76
C VAL A 265 4.42 5.77 -2.75
N GLN A 266 4.84 4.87 -1.86
CA GLN A 266 6.19 4.34 -1.81
C GLN A 266 6.18 2.85 -2.08
N LEU A 267 6.99 2.43 -3.04
CA LEU A 267 7.08 1.05 -3.50
C LEU A 267 8.50 0.51 -3.26
N PRO A 268 8.77 -0.05 -2.07
CA PRO A 268 10.08 -0.60 -1.77
C PRO A 268 10.39 -1.80 -2.68
N GLY A 269 11.63 -1.87 -3.17
CA GLY A 269 12.11 -2.98 -4.00
C GLY A 269 11.65 -2.97 -5.45
N VAL A 270 10.78 -2.05 -5.86
CA VAL A 270 10.36 -1.90 -7.27
C VAL A 270 11.48 -1.26 -8.07
N GLN A 271 11.93 -1.94 -9.11
CA GLN A 271 13.01 -1.47 -10.00
C GLN A 271 12.47 -0.95 -11.34
N ASP A 272 11.33 -1.48 -11.79
CA ASP A 272 10.65 -1.04 -13.02
C ASP A 272 9.69 0.12 -12.70
N THR A 273 10.23 1.32 -12.75
CA THR A 273 9.49 2.56 -12.50
C THR A 273 8.46 2.85 -13.59
N ALA A 274 8.75 2.48 -14.83
CA ALA A 274 7.88 2.74 -15.97
C ALA A 274 6.58 1.94 -15.86
N LYS A 275 6.68 0.65 -15.53
CA LYS A 275 5.50 -0.21 -15.32
C LYS A 275 4.70 0.20 -14.10
N ALA A 276 5.37 0.55 -12.99
CA ALA A 276 4.68 1.06 -11.81
C ALA A 276 3.91 2.36 -12.11
N LYS A 277 4.54 3.31 -12.82
CA LYS A 277 3.93 4.57 -13.26
C LYS A 277 2.74 4.34 -14.18
N GLU A 278 2.88 3.42 -15.13
CA GLU A 278 1.79 3.05 -16.04
C GLU A 278 0.57 2.55 -15.26
N ILE A 279 0.73 1.61 -14.35
CA ILE A 279 -0.38 1.01 -13.59
C ILE A 279 -1.02 2.01 -12.62
N LEU A 280 -0.20 2.82 -11.93
CA LEU A 280 -0.71 3.85 -11.01
C LEU A 280 -1.42 4.99 -11.73
N GLY A 281 -0.89 5.42 -12.89
CA GLY A 281 -1.39 6.56 -13.65
C GLY A 281 -2.57 6.26 -14.58
N ARG A 282 -2.85 4.98 -14.87
CA ARG A 282 -3.99 4.62 -15.71
C ARG A 282 -5.30 4.85 -14.99
N THR A 283 -6.15 5.69 -15.56
CA THR A 283 -7.53 5.96 -15.10
C THR A 283 -8.52 5.18 -15.96
N ALA A 284 -8.43 3.85 -15.94
CA ALA A 284 -9.37 3.05 -16.71
C ALA A 284 -10.71 2.94 -15.94
N THR A 285 -11.76 3.56 -16.46
CA THR A 285 -13.13 3.35 -15.99
C THR A 285 -13.92 2.65 -17.08
N LEU A 286 -14.68 1.63 -16.69
CA LEU A 286 -15.57 0.93 -17.60
C LEU A 286 -16.96 1.53 -17.51
N GLU A 287 -17.55 1.82 -18.68
CA GLU A 287 -18.95 2.16 -18.80
C GLU A 287 -19.63 1.27 -19.83
N ILE A 288 -20.86 0.88 -19.55
CA ILE A 288 -21.72 0.17 -20.50
C ILE A 288 -22.83 1.12 -20.92
N ARG A 289 -22.96 1.34 -22.23
CA ARG A 289 -23.98 2.20 -22.82
C ARG A 289 -24.66 1.53 -24.01
N MET A 290 -25.89 1.91 -24.33
CA MET A 290 -26.56 1.44 -25.55
C MET A 290 -26.05 2.19 -26.77
N VAL A 291 -25.89 1.48 -27.87
CA VAL A 291 -25.73 2.09 -29.20
C VAL A 291 -27.10 2.71 -29.57
N ASP A 292 -27.07 3.90 -30.12
CA ASP A 292 -28.28 4.56 -30.61
C ASP A 292 -28.67 3.96 -31.98
N GLU A 293 -29.74 3.19 -32.01
CA GLU A 293 -30.24 2.49 -33.20
C GLU A 293 -31.29 3.33 -33.96
N SER A 294 -31.42 4.65 -33.70
CA SER A 294 -32.29 5.52 -34.44
C SER A 294 -31.79 5.69 -35.90
N THR A 295 -32.70 5.96 -36.82
CA THR A 295 -32.37 6.17 -38.24
C THR A 295 -31.38 7.34 -38.41
N GLU A 296 -31.52 8.38 -37.58
CA GLU A 296 -30.63 9.55 -37.59
C GLU A 296 -29.21 9.18 -37.08
N ALA A 297 -29.13 8.38 -36.02
CA ALA A 297 -27.84 7.92 -35.48
C ALA A 297 -27.13 7.01 -36.48
N HIS A 298 -27.85 6.09 -37.11
CA HIS A 298 -27.29 5.23 -38.18
C HIS A 298 -26.77 6.05 -39.38
N ALA A 299 -27.48 7.11 -39.80
CA ALA A 299 -27.01 7.99 -40.84
C ALA A 299 -25.72 8.74 -40.40
N ALA A 300 -25.68 9.25 -39.19
CA ALA A 300 -24.53 9.94 -38.64
C ALA A 300 -23.32 9.03 -38.45
N GLU A 301 -23.52 7.78 -37.99
CA GLU A 301 -22.49 6.76 -37.86
C GLU A 301 -21.93 6.37 -39.24
N ARG A 302 -22.79 6.11 -40.23
CA ARG A 302 -22.40 5.77 -41.59
C ARG A 302 -21.59 6.85 -42.28
N ASP A 303 -22.04 8.13 -42.22
CA ASP A 303 -21.35 9.24 -42.88
C ASP A 303 -19.92 9.41 -42.35
N ARG A 304 -19.73 9.27 -41.04
CA ARG A 304 -18.41 9.34 -40.37
C ARG A 304 -17.52 8.14 -40.70
N ASN A 305 -18.08 6.93 -40.70
CA ASN A 305 -17.34 5.73 -41.03
C ASN A 305 -16.94 5.69 -42.50
N LEU A 306 -17.79 6.17 -43.43
CA LEU A 306 -17.44 6.31 -44.83
C LEU A 306 -16.26 7.25 -45.03
N ALA A 307 -16.19 8.36 -44.29
CA ALA A 307 -15.05 9.28 -44.37
C ALA A 307 -13.72 8.65 -43.94
N ILE A 308 -13.76 7.65 -43.08
CA ILE A 308 -12.55 6.94 -42.59
C ILE A 308 -12.17 5.78 -43.50
N PHE A 309 -13.15 4.97 -43.93
CA PHE A 309 -12.89 3.71 -44.63
C PHE A 309 -12.97 3.83 -46.14
N ALA A 310 -13.79 4.74 -46.67
CA ALA A 310 -13.99 4.97 -48.11
C ALA A 310 -14.09 6.47 -48.43
N PRO A 311 -12.99 7.24 -48.29
CA PRO A 311 -13.01 8.70 -48.44
C PRO A 311 -13.49 9.16 -49.83
N ASP A 312 -13.30 8.36 -50.83
CA ASP A 312 -13.77 8.66 -52.22
C ASP A 312 -15.31 8.66 -52.34
N GLN A 313 -16.01 8.00 -51.42
CA GLN A 313 -17.49 7.93 -51.37
C GLN A 313 -18.07 8.81 -50.27
N ALA A 314 -17.22 9.45 -49.49
CA ALA A 314 -17.63 10.25 -48.34
C ALA A 314 -18.21 11.60 -48.75
N LYS A 315 -19.27 12.02 -48.08
CA LYS A 315 -19.79 13.38 -48.18
C LYS A 315 -18.86 14.40 -47.48
N PRO A 316 -18.83 15.67 -47.93
CA PRO A 316 -18.18 16.71 -47.17
C PRO A 316 -18.72 16.77 -45.72
N GLU A 317 -17.87 17.08 -44.75
CA GLU A 317 -18.23 17.11 -43.32
C GLU A 317 -19.46 18.01 -43.02
N ALA A 318 -19.60 19.12 -43.75
CA ALA A 318 -20.75 20.02 -43.64
C ALA A 318 -22.10 19.36 -44.03
N GLN A 319 -22.09 18.21 -44.73
CA GLN A 319 -23.28 17.47 -45.14
C GLN A 319 -23.50 16.18 -44.34
N TRP A 320 -22.69 15.93 -43.28
CA TRP A 320 -22.90 14.75 -42.44
C TRP A 320 -24.19 14.89 -41.63
N ALA A 321 -24.87 13.79 -41.42
CA ALA A 321 -26.04 13.73 -40.60
C ALA A 321 -25.70 14.20 -39.15
N PRO A 322 -26.55 15.08 -38.57
CA PRO A 322 -26.32 15.54 -37.18
C PRO A 322 -26.40 14.35 -36.20
N VAL A 323 -25.67 14.48 -35.09
CA VAL A 323 -25.77 13.51 -33.99
C VAL A 323 -27.07 13.79 -33.23
N PRO A 324 -27.92 12.76 -32.97
CA PRO A 324 -29.16 12.96 -32.23
C PRO A 324 -28.96 13.58 -30.85
N LEU A 325 -29.91 14.42 -30.43
CA LEU A 325 -29.94 14.93 -29.06
C LEU A 325 -30.02 13.79 -28.07
N GLY A 326 -29.09 13.75 -27.11
CA GLY A 326 -29.02 12.65 -26.12
C GLY A 326 -28.04 11.53 -26.49
N SER A 327 -27.33 11.65 -27.61
CA SER A 327 -26.27 10.73 -28.02
C SER A 327 -24.92 11.43 -28.15
N GLU A 328 -23.85 10.67 -28.11
CA GLU A 328 -22.45 11.12 -28.20
C GLU A 328 -21.66 10.23 -29.16
N VAL A 329 -20.60 10.81 -29.75
CA VAL A 329 -19.71 10.13 -30.67
C VAL A 329 -18.53 9.53 -29.93
N PHE A 330 -18.29 8.23 -30.12
CA PHE A 330 -17.12 7.53 -29.59
C PHE A 330 -16.39 6.81 -30.72
N MET A 331 -15.08 6.67 -30.56
CA MET A 331 -14.24 5.88 -31.48
C MET A 331 -13.97 4.50 -30.90
N GLY A 332 -14.00 3.51 -31.76
CA GLY A 332 -13.58 2.15 -31.42
C GLY A 332 -12.06 2.02 -31.37
N LYS A 333 -11.59 0.87 -30.90
CA LYS A 333 -10.17 0.49 -31.02
C LYS A 333 -9.75 0.52 -32.50
N PRO A 334 -8.50 0.95 -32.78
CA PRO A 334 -8.00 0.90 -34.16
C PRO A 334 -7.98 -0.56 -34.64
N ASP A 335 -8.28 -0.80 -35.92
CA ASP A 335 -8.13 -2.09 -36.55
C ASP A 335 -6.66 -2.41 -36.92
N ARG A 336 -6.40 -3.48 -37.68
CA ARG A 336 -5.04 -3.87 -38.12
C ARG A 336 -4.37 -2.80 -39.00
N ASP A 337 -5.16 -1.98 -39.66
CA ASP A 337 -4.69 -0.92 -40.56
C ASP A 337 -4.64 0.45 -39.84
N GLY A 338 -4.88 0.48 -38.53
CA GLY A 338 -4.88 1.69 -37.68
C GLY A 338 -6.13 2.54 -37.82
N LYS A 339 -7.14 2.12 -38.57
CA LYS A 339 -8.41 2.80 -38.75
C LYS A 339 -9.35 2.50 -37.57
N ARG A 340 -10.16 3.51 -37.15
CA ARG A 340 -11.06 3.40 -35.99
C ARG A 340 -12.52 3.55 -36.46
N PHE A 341 -13.37 2.61 -36.08
CA PHE A 341 -14.81 2.72 -36.27
C PHE A 341 -15.41 3.80 -35.36
N VAL A 342 -16.36 4.55 -35.87
CA VAL A 342 -17.14 5.53 -35.08
C VAL A 342 -18.44 4.88 -34.67
N TYR A 343 -18.83 5.08 -33.44
CA TYR A 343 -20.09 4.64 -32.84
C TYR A 343 -20.85 5.84 -32.27
N ILE A 344 -22.18 5.82 -32.46
CA ILE A 344 -23.08 6.81 -31.83
C ILE A 344 -23.75 6.11 -30.64
N LEU A 345 -23.44 6.57 -29.44
CA LEU A 345 -23.91 5.95 -28.20
C LEU A 345 -24.83 6.88 -27.44
N LYS A 346 -25.83 6.34 -26.76
CA LYS A 346 -26.67 7.11 -25.84
C LYS A 346 -25.85 7.63 -24.68
N LYS A 347 -26.16 8.83 -24.19
CA LYS A 347 -25.47 9.46 -23.04
C LYS A 347 -25.73 8.70 -21.73
N GLU A 348 -26.84 7.98 -21.65
CA GLU A 348 -27.23 7.21 -20.48
C GLU A 348 -26.22 6.10 -20.22
N VAL A 349 -25.61 6.12 -19.02
CA VAL A 349 -24.70 5.07 -18.55
C VAL A 349 -25.52 4.01 -17.84
N LEU A 350 -25.52 2.78 -18.33
CA LEU A 350 -26.29 1.68 -17.80
C LEU A 350 -25.62 1.02 -16.60
N LEU A 351 -24.29 0.80 -16.71
CA LEU A 351 -23.46 0.20 -15.67
C LEU A 351 -22.06 0.83 -15.72
N THR A 352 -21.42 0.86 -14.56
CA THR A 352 -20.06 1.36 -14.41
C THR A 352 -19.13 0.28 -13.83
N GLY A 353 -17.83 0.51 -13.87
CA GLY A 353 -16.85 -0.37 -13.25
C GLY A 353 -17.05 -0.60 -11.74
N ASN A 354 -17.85 0.21 -11.05
CA ASN A 354 -18.17 0.03 -9.64
C ASN A 354 -19.06 -1.18 -9.37
N ASN A 355 -19.75 -1.68 -10.39
CA ASN A 355 -20.58 -2.89 -10.31
C ASN A 355 -19.77 -4.18 -10.57
N LEU A 356 -18.47 -4.08 -10.79
CA LEU A 356 -17.58 -5.23 -10.98
C LEU A 356 -17.10 -5.78 -9.64
N THR A 357 -17.17 -7.09 -9.48
CA THR A 357 -16.56 -7.82 -8.35
C THR A 357 -15.23 -8.45 -8.74
N ASP A 358 -15.11 -8.90 -10.00
CA ASP A 358 -13.89 -9.53 -10.51
C ASP A 358 -13.73 -9.31 -12.01
N ALA A 359 -12.49 -9.36 -12.48
CA ALA A 359 -12.13 -9.33 -13.90
C ALA A 359 -10.93 -10.23 -14.13
N ARG A 360 -11.05 -11.21 -15.04
CA ARG A 360 -10.02 -12.21 -15.33
C ARG A 360 -9.78 -12.32 -16.80
N THR A 361 -8.53 -12.56 -17.16
CA THR A 361 -8.17 -12.94 -18.52
C THR A 361 -8.69 -14.34 -18.85
N GLY A 362 -9.26 -14.51 -20.02
CA GLY A 362 -9.73 -15.77 -20.55
C GLY A 362 -9.41 -15.92 -22.02
N PHE A 363 -9.88 -17.00 -22.60
CA PHE A 363 -9.79 -17.25 -24.05
C PHE A 363 -11.17 -17.59 -24.57
N ASP A 364 -11.47 -17.07 -25.74
CA ASP A 364 -12.67 -17.45 -26.47
C ASP A 364 -12.50 -18.85 -27.07
N GLU A 365 -13.46 -19.74 -26.82
CA GLU A 365 -13.38 -21.14 -27.25
C GLU A 365 -13.40 -21.31 -28.80
N GLN A 366 -13.97 -20.35 -29.52
CA GLN A 366 -14.11 -20.44 -30.96
C GLN A 366 -12.97 -19.74 -31.71
N SER A 367 -12.60 -18.55 -31.28
CA SER A 367 -11.57 -17.74 -31.96
C SER A 367 -10.17 -17.91 -31.35
N HIS A 368 -10.03 -18.57 -30.21
CA HIS A 368 -8.80 -18.70 -29.41
C HIS A 368 -8.15 -17.34 -29.10
N SER A 369 -8.90 -16.26 -29.24
CA SER A 369 -8.44 -14.91 -28.91
C SER A 369 -8.52 -14.63 -27.40
N ALA A 370 -7.62 -13.80 -26.91
CA ALA A 370 -7.63 -13.38 -25.53
C ALA A 370 -8.87 -12.51 -25.23
N THR A 371 -9.52 -12.79 -24.11
CA THR A 371 -10.74 -12.10 -23.66
C THR A 371 -10.61 -11.67 -22.21
N VAL A 372 -11.46 -10.75 -21.79
CA VAL A 372 -11.59 -10.37 -20.38
C VAL A 372 -12.97 -10.80 -19.88
N ASN A 373 -13.00 -11.70 -18.93
CA ASN A 373 -14.22 -12.17 -18.27
C ASN A 373 -14.48 -11.31 -17.04
N LEU A 374 -15.66 -10.69 -16.98
CA LEU A 374 -16.11 -9.82 -15.90
C LEU A 374 -17.18 -10.53 -15.08
N GLU A 375 -17.12 -10.35 -13.77
CA GLU A 375 -18.19 -10.75 -12.84
C GLU A 375 -18.78 -9.49 -12.18
N LEU A 376 -20.10 -9.34 -12.26
CA LEU A 376 -20.83 -8.22 -11.68
C LEU A 376 -21.27 -8.56 -10.25
N ASP A 377 -21.44 -7.54 -9.42
CA ASP A 377 -22.04 -7.67 -8.10
C ASP A 377 -23.53 -8.03 -8.20
N SER A 378 -24.17 -8.38 -7.09
CA SER A 378 -25.59 -8.82 -7.07
C SER A 378 -26.55 -7.74 -7.56
N LYS A 379 -26.20 -6.46 -7.44
CA LYS A 379 -27.01 -5.33 -7.93
C LYS A 379 -26.82 -5.17 -9.43
N GLY A 380 -25.57 -5.07 -9.89
CA GLY A 380 -25.24 -4.95 -11.30
C GLY A 380 -25.73 -6.14 -12.12
N ALA A 381 -25.66 -7.37 -11.58
CA ALA A 381 -26.18 -8.56 -12.24
C ALA A 381 -27.70 -8.47 -12.51
N ARG A 382 -28.49 -7.98 -11.54
CA ARG A 382 -29.94 -7.79 -11.72
C ARG A 382 -30.26 -6.66 -12.69
N GLU A 383 -29.55 -5.55 -12.59
CA GLU A 383 -29.69 -4.42 -13.51
C GLU A 383 -29.33 -4.86 -14.94
N PHE A 384 -28.20 -5.56 -15.10
CA PHE A 384 -27.73 -6.08 -16.39
C PHE A 384 -28.71 -7.09 -17.02
N GLN A 385 -29.28 -7.98 -16.20
CA GLN A 385 -30.32 -8.91 -16.63
C GLN A 385 -31.56 -8.16 -17.17
N THR A 386 -32.01 -7.13 -16.44
CA THR A 386 -33.16 -6.32 -16.85
C THR A 386 -32.88 -5.54 -18.14
N ILE A 387 -31.67 -4.95 -18.23
CA ILE A 387 -31.23 -4.21 -19.43
C ILE A 387 -31.18 -5.14 -20.65
N THR A 388 -30.56 -6.31 -20.52
CA THR A 388 -30.43 -7.26 -21.65
C THR A 388 -31.77 -7.85 -22.05
N ARG A 389 -32.69 -8.12 -21.11
CA ARG A 389 -34.07 -8.56 -21.39
C ARG A 389 -34.83 -7.54 -22.24
N ASN A 390 -34.72 -6.24 -21.90
CA ASN A 390 -35.50 -5.18 -22.53
C ASN A 390 -34.89 -4.69 -23.87
N ASN A 391 -33.68 -5.12 -24.20
CA ASN A 391 -32.93 -4.62 -25.37
C ASN A 391 -32.37 -5.76 -26.23
N ILE A 392 -33.11 -6.87 -26.38
CA ILE A 392 -32.74 -7.97 -27.29
C ILE A 392 -32.63 -7.41 -28.72
N ASP A 393 -31.70 -7.91 -29.51
CA ASP A 393 -31.32 -7.52 -30.86
C ASP A 393 -30.73 -6.11 -31.02
N LYS A 394 -30.57 -5.33 -29.96
CA LYS A 394 -29.88 -4.04 -29.99
C LYS A 394 -28.39 -4.20 -29.63
N ARG A 395 -27.57 -3.29 -30.16
CA ARG A 395 -26.13 -3.24 -29.85
C ARG A 395 -25.89 -2.54 -28.50
N MET A 396 -25.02 -3.14 -27.71
CA MET A 396 -24.56 -2.59 -26.42
C MET A 396 -23.05 -2.40 -26.49
N ALA A 397 -22.60 -1.17 -26.22
CA ALA A 397 -21.18 -0.83 -26.27
C ALA A 397 -20.56 -0.91 -24.86
N ILE A 398 -19.38 -1.52 -24.80
CA ILE A 398 -18.50 -1.48 -23.62
C ILE A 398 -17.40 -0.47 -23.91
N LEU A 399 -17.37 0.60 -23.11
CA LEU A 399 -16.40 1.68 -23.22
C LEU A 399 -15.36 1.55 -22.12
N LEU A 400 -14.13 1.82 -22.49
CA LEU A 400 -13.04 2.03 -21.56
C LEU A 400 -12.63 3.50 -21.63
N PHE A 401 -12.78 4.21 -20.53
CA PHE A 401 -12.31 5.59 -20.42
C PHE A 401 -10.90 5.61 -19.87
N GLU A 402 -9.97 6.18 -20.61
CA GLU A 402 -8.60 6.39 -20.18
C GLU A 402 -8.24 7.88 -20.36
N LYS A 403 -7.78 8.53 -19.28
CA LYS A 403 -7.43 9.97 -19.28
C LYS A 403 -8.55 10.88 -19.85
N GLY A 404 -9.81 10.57 -19.51
CA GLY A 404 -10.97 11.33 -19.97
C GLY A 404 -11.40 11.07 -21.40
N LYS A 405 -10.71 10.20 -22.15
CA LYS A 405 -11.11 9.78 -23.52
C LYS A 405 -11.76 8.40 -23.46
N GLY A 406 -13.02 8.33 -23.88
CA GLY A 406 -13.74 7.06 -24.01
C GLY A 406 -13.43 6.37 -25.33
N GLU A 407 -13.08 5.10 -25.28
CA GLU A 407 -12.85 4.24 -26.44
C GLU A 407 -13.79 3.03 -26.37
N VAL A 408 -14.48 2.73 -27.46
CA VAL A 408 -15.34 1.54 -27.53
C VAL A 408 -14.45 0.31 -27.74
N VAL A 409 -14.45 -0.58 -26.73
CA VAL A 409 -13.70 -1.84 -26.78
C VAL A 409 -14.42 -2.85 -27.65
N THR A 410 -15.73 -2.98 -27.44
CA THR A 410 -16.61 -3.87 -28.23
C THR A 410 -18.05 -3.36 -28.21
N ALA A 411 -18.81 -3.65 -29.24
CA ALA A 411 -20.22 -3.29 -29.34
C ALA A 411 -21.06 -4.46 -29.89
N PRO A 412 -21.18 -5.57 -29.12
CA PRO A 412 -21.95 -6.74 -29.53
C PRO A 412 -23.46 -6.48 -29.51
N SER A 413 -24.19 -7.27 -30.34
CA SER A 413 -25.65 -7.34 -30.22
C SER A 413 -26.08 -8.27 -29.10
N ILE A 414 -27.06 -7.87 -28.33
CA ILE A 414 -27.65 -8.66 -27.25
C ILE A 414 -28.53 -9.74 -27.88
N ARG A 415 -28.13 -11.00 -27.82
CA ARG A 415 -28.87 -12.11 -28.42
C ARG A 415 -29.92 -12.69 -27.49
N THR A 416 -29.65 -12.70 -26.22
CA THR A 416 -30.53 -13.26 -25.17
C THR A 416 -30.37 -12.48 -23.88
N GLU A 417 -31.33 -12.65 -22.99
CA GLU A 417 -31.21 -12.20 -21.59
C GLU A 417 -29.96 -12.85 -20.94
N ILE A 418 -29.12 -12.04 -20.32
CA ILE A 418 -27.91 -12.51 -19.64
C ILE A 418 -28.17 -12.49 -18.13
N ALA A 419 -28.48 -13.67 -17.59
CA ALA A 419 -28.60 -13.89 -16.16
C ALA A 419 -27.23 -14.23 -15.53
N GLY A 420 -27.07 -13.93 -14.24
CA GLY A 420 -25.90 -14.36 -13.46
C GLY A 420 -24.69 -13.42 -13.51
N GLY A 421 -24.80 -12.26 -14.20
CA GLY A 421 -23.80 -11.17 -14.11
C GLY A 421 -22.43 -11.48 -14.68
N ARG A 422 -22.29 -12.44 -15.59
CA ARG A 422 -21.03 -12.74 -16.27
C ARG A 422 -21.04 -12.10 -17.65
N VAL A 423 -20.02 -11.28 -17.91
CA VAL A 423 -19.85 -10.54 -19.15
C VAL A 423 -18.47 -10.85 -19.72
N GLN A 424 -18.38 -11.13 -21.00
CA GLN A 424 -17.12 -11.37 -21.69
C GLN A 424 -16.82 -10.23 -22.66
N ILE A 425 -15.65 -9.62 -22.51
CA ILE A 425 -15.11 -8.62 -23.42
C ILE A 425 -14.19 -9.33 -24.41
N THR A 426 -14.54 -9.28 -25.69
CA THR A 426 -13.73 -9.81 -26.80
C THR A 426 -13.01 -8.65 -27.52
N GLY A 427 -12.00 -8.96 -28.33
CA GLY A 427 -11.31 -7.96 -29.16
C GLY A 427 -9.99 -7.44 -28.58
N SER A 428 -9.44 -8.08 -27.54
CA SER A 428 -8.05 -7.85 -27.12
C SER A 428 -7.08 -8.36 -28.18
N ARG A 429 -6.05 -7.57 -28.50
CA ARG A 429 -5.07 -7.92 -29.54
C ARG A 429 -4.03 -8.92 -29.06
N SER A 430 -3.74 -8.92 -27.76
CA SER A 430 -2.79 -9.83 -27.14
C SER A 430 -3.26 -10.25 -25.76
N THR A 431 -2.71 -11.36 -25.27
CA THR A 431 -2.93 -11.83 -23.89
C THR A 431 -2.48 -10.80 -22.86
N GLN A 432 -1.39 -10.08 -23.18
CA GLN A 432 -0.89 -9.02 -22.29
C GLN A 432 -1.88 -7.87 -22.15
N GLU A 433 -2.46 -7.40 -23.27
CA GLU A 433 -3.49 -6.35 -23.26
C GLU A 433 -4.73 -6.78 -22.47
N ALA A 434 -5.17 -8.03 -22.65
CA ALA A 434 -6.29 -8.59 -21.90
C ALA A 434 -5.97 -8.68 -20.40
N THR A 435 -4.75 -9.08 -20.04
CA THR A 435 -4.29 -9.16 -18.64
C THR A 435 -4.21 -7.79 -18.00
N ASP A 436 -3.61 -6.81 -18.67
CA ASP A 436 -3.51 -5.43 -18.17
C ASP A 436 -4.90 -4.80 -18.01
N THR A 437 -5.82 -5.05 -18.97
CA THR A 437 -7.21 -4.58 -18.89
C THR A 437 -7.95 -5.25 -17.73
N ALA A 438 -7.82 -6.57 -17.56
CA ALA A 438 -8.44 -7.31 -16.46
C ALA A 438 -7.93 -6.81 -15.10
N LEU A 439 -6.62 -6.59 -14.97
CA LEU A 439 -5.99 -6.05 -13.77
C LEU A 439 -6.51 -4.65 -13.43
N LEU A 440 -6.59 -3.75 -14.41
CA LEU A 440 -7.12 -2.40 -14.23
C LEU A 440 -8.59 -2.41 -13.81
N LEU A 441 -9.41 -3.26 -14.43
CA LEU A 441 -10.82 -3.36 -14.11
C LEU A 441 -11.06 -3.99 -12.74
N ARG A 442 -10.32 -5.05 -12.38
CA ARG A 442 -10.40 -5.72 -11.08
C ARG A 442 -9.95 -4.81 -9.92
N SER A 443 -8.89 -4.04 -10.13
CA SER A 443 -8.37 -3.12 -9.12
C SER A 443 -9.27 -1.90 -8.86
N GLY A 444 -10.31 -1.71 -9.67
CA GLY A 444 -11.31 -0.66 -9.51
C GLY A 444 -10.97 0.64 -10.23
N SER A 445 -12.00 1.44 -10.45
CA SER A 445 -11.86 2.78 -11.01
C SER A 445 -11.40 3.79 -9.97
N LEU A 446 -10.64 4.80 -10.41
CA LEU A 446 -10.31 5.95 -9.57
C LEU A 446 -11.56 6.85 -9.44
N ALA A 447 -11.92 7.20 -8.22
CA ALA A 447 -13.03 8.12 -7.96
C ALA A 447 -12.75 9.55 -8.46
N ALA A 448 -11.47 9.92 -8.49
CA ALA A 448 -10.98 11.17 -9.05
C ALA A 448 -9.70 10.91 -9.86
N PRO A 449 -9.49 11.60 -11.00
CA PRO A 449 -8.24 11.50 -11.73
C PRO A 449 -7.05 11.93 -10.87
N MET A 450 -5.89 11.30 -11.10
CA MET A 450 -4.65 11.62 -10.38
C MET A 450 -3.53 11.86 -11.37
N GLU A 451 -2.65 12.81 -11.01
CA GLU A 451 -1.44 13.11 -11.77
C GLU A 451 -0.21 12.93 -10.89
N ILE A 452 0.85 12.37 -11.45
CA ILE A 452 2.13 12.23 -10.76
C ILE A 452 2.82 13.59 -10.78
N VAL A 453 2.91 14.24 -9.60
CA VAL A 453 3.56 15.56 -9.46
C VAL A 453 5.01 15.45 -9.00
N GLU A 454 5.36 14.33 -8.38
CA GLU A 454 6.74 14.06 -7.95
C GLU A 454 7.06 12.58 -8.13
N GLU A 455 8.25 12.32 -8.65
CA GLU A 455 8.80 10.99 -8.82
C GLU A 455 10.24 10.98 -8.32
N ARG A 456 10.56 10.10 -7.37
CA ARG A 456 11.92 9.87 -6.89
C ARG A 456 12.23 8.39 -6.93
N THR A 457 13.31 8.02 -7.57
CA THR A 457 13.82 6.66 -7.58
C THR A 457 15.04 6.55 -6.69
N ILE A 458 15.02 5.63 -5.75
CA ILE A 458 16.14 5.28 -4.89
C ILE A 458 16.72 3.97 -5.41
N GLY A 459 17.91 4.04 -5.97
CA GLY A 459 18.59 2.85 -6.48
C GLY A 459 18.94 1.86 -5.34
N PRO A 460 18.91 0.55 -5.61
CA PRO A 460 19.20 -0.48 -4.59
C PRO A 460 20.62 -0.36 -4.01
N GLY A 461 21.59 0.17 -4.76
CA GLY A 461 22.93 0.44 -4.25
C GLY A 461 22.99 1.50 -3.15
N LEU A 462 22.15 2.54 -3.22
CA LEU A 462 22.00 3.54 -2.16
C LEU A 462 21.37 2.92 -0.91
N GLY A 463 20.35 2.08 -1.06
CA GLY A 463 19.74 1.35 0.03
C GLY A 463 20.75 0.47 0.77
N ALA A 464 21.52 -0.33 0.05
CA ALA A 464 22.56 -1.18 0.61
C ALA A 464 23.64 -0.37 1.36
N ALA A 465 24.09 0.76 0.81
CA ALA A 465 25.03 1.65 1.47
C ALA A 465 24.47 2.27 2.76
N ASN A 466 23.18 2.63 2.77
CA ASN A 466 22.50 3.15 3.95
C ASN A 466 22.37 2.09 5.05
N ILE A 467 22.03 0.85 4.67
CA ILE A 467 21.99 -0.30 5.59
C ILE A 467 23.37 -0.50 6.22
N GLU A 468 24.42 -0.59 5.41
CA GLU A 468 25.79 -0.85 5.89
C GLU A 468 26.25 0.25 6.86
N LYS A 469 26.09 1.52 6.47
CA LYS A 469 26.43 2.67 7.32
C LYS A 469 25.62 2.70 8.61
N GLY A 470 24.31 2.47 8.52
CA GLY A 470 23.41 2.49 9.67
C GLY A 470 23.73 1.39 10.68
N PHE A 471 23.88 0.15 10.23
CA PHE A 471 24.24 -0.96 11.13
C PHE A 471 25.64 -0.79 11.72
N LYS A 472 26.62 -0.30 10.95
CA LYS A 472 27.95 0.02 11.49
C LYS A 472 27.90 1.10 12.56
N SER A 473 27.14 2.19 12.33
CA SER A 473 26.99 3.27 13.31
C SER A 473 26.35 2.78 14.61
N VAL A 474 25.26 2.03 14.51
CA VAL A 474 24.59 1.43 15.69
C VAL A 474 25.54 0.44 16.38
N GLY A 475 26.24 -0.39 15.63
CA GLY A 475 27.21 -1.35 16.16
C GLY A 475 28.36 -0.68 16.91
N TYR A 476 28.97 0.37 16.35
CA TYR A 476 30.02 1.13 17.06
C TYR A 476 29.48 1.79 18.31
N GLY A 477 28.27 2.36 18.27
CA GLY A 477 27.62 2.94 19.44
C GLY A 477 27.42 1.91 20.57
N ILE A 478 26.90 0.73 20.23
CA ILE A 478 26.72 -0.37 21.21
C ILE A 478 28.04 -0.80 21.82
N VAL A 479 29.07 -1.04 21.01
CA VAL A 479 30.40 -1.45 21.50
C VAL A 479 30.98 -0.40 22.43
N ALA A 480 30.92 0.89 22.06
CA ALA A 480 31.40 1.99 22.91
C ALA A 480 30.66 2.03 24.26
N ILE A 481 29.32 1.90 24.24
CA ILE A 481 28.51 1.86 25.47
C ILE A 481 28.86 0.63 26.31
N MET A 482 29.01 -0.55 25.72
CA MET A 482 29.38 -1.77 26.46
C MET A 482 30.75 -1.65 27.12
N ILE A 483 31.77 -1.10 26.41
CA ILE A 483 33.09 -0.85 26.97
C ILE A 483 33.00 0.11 28.16
N PHE A 484 32.29 1.24 27.99
CA PHE A 484 32.10 2.20 29.08
C PHE A 484 31.43 1.57 30.29
N MET A 485 30.34 0.82 30.10
CA MET A 485 29.61 0.17 31.20
C MET A 485 30.46 -0.87 31.92
N CYS A 486 31.21 -1.68 31.20
CA CYS A 486 32.10 -2.68 31.81
C CYS A 486 33.24 -2.03 32.58
N ALA A 487 33.82 -0.94 32.05
CA ALA A 487 34.89 -0.22 32.74
C ALA A 487 34.41 0.50 33.99
N TYR A 488 33.23 1.16 33.95
CA TYR A 488 32.73 1.99 35.02
C TYR A 488 32.00 1.20 36.12
N TYR A 489 31.16 0.20 35.74
CA TYR A 489 30.36 -0.61 36.68
C TYR A 489 30.89 -2.02 36.89
N MET A 490 32.00 -2.37 36.32
CA MET A 490 32.63 -3.71 36.44
C MET A 490 31.65 -4.85 36.11
N LEU A 491 31.41 -5.80 37.03
CA LEU A 491 30.54 -6.94 36.79
C LEU A 491 29.05 -6.54 36.58
N PHE A 492 28.59 -5.49 37.27
CA PHE A 492 27.25 -4.94 37.00
C PHE A 492 27.17 -4.31 35.59
N GLY A 493 28.28 -3.74 35.11
CA GLY A 493 28.39 -3.29 33.73
C GLY A 493 28.25 -4.43 32.72
N VAL A 494 28.83 -5.60 33.00
CA VAL A 494 28.65 -6.80 32.17
C VAL A 494 27.19 -7.26 32.13
N PHE A 495 26.50 -7.26 33.27
CA PHE A 495 25.05 -7.58 33.28
C PHE A 495 24.22 -6.56 32.53
N SER A 496 24.55 -5.28 32.61
CA SER A 496 23.90 -4.22 31.84
C SER A 496 24.17 -4.36 30.34
N ALA A 497 25.38 -4.72 29.95
CA ALA A 497 25.75 -4.97 28.54
C ALA A 497 24.97 -6.18 27.97
N LEU A 498 24.89 -7.29 28.72
CA LEU A 498 24.09 -8.44 28.32
C LEU A 498 22.59 -8.08 28.21
N SER A 499 22.07 -7.27 29.15
CA SER A 499 20.69 -6.78 29.11
C SER A 499 20.43 -5.92 27.87
N LEU A 500 21.40 -5.09 27.47
CA LEU A 500 21.33 -4.29 26.25
C LEU A 500 21.30 -5.16 24.98
N CYS A 501 22.13 -6.20 24.91
CA CYS A 501 22.12 -7.14 23.80
C CYS A 501 20.76 -7.86 23.68
N VAL A 502 20.18 -8.29 24.80
CA VAL A 502 18.86 -8.92 24.82
C VAL A 502 17.76 -7.94 24.45
N ASN A 503 17.86 -6.67 24.88
CA ASN A 503 16.94 -5.64 24.44
C ASN A 503 16.92 -5.47 22.92
N LEU A 504 18.09 -5.36 22.29
CA LEU A 504 18.20 -5.26 20.83
C LEU A 504 17.64 -6.50 20.15
N LEU A 505 17.99 -7.69 20.64
CA LEU A 505 17.48 -8.95 20.12
C LEU A 505 15.94 -9.02 20.16
N MET A 506 15.37 -8.63 21.31
CA MET A 506 13.91 -8.57 21.47
C MET A 506 13.26 -7.53 20.56
N LEU A 507 13.86 -6.34 20.42
CA LEU A 507 13.36 -5.30 19.53
C LEU A 507 13.30 -5.79 18.07
N VAL A 508 14.41 -6.37 17.57
CA VAL A 508 14.46 -6.95 16.23
C VAL A 508 13.46 -8.09 16.06
N ALA A 509 13.33 -8.96 17.09
CA ALA A 509 12.38 -10.06 17.06
C ALA A 509 10.91 -9.58 16.97
N ILE A 510 10.54 -8.56 17.74
CA ILE A 510 9.18 -8.01 17.73
C ILE A 510 8.91 -7.29 16.41
N LEU A 511 9.87 -6.53 15.87
CA LEU A 511 9.75 -5.92 14.54
C LEU A 511 9.52 -6.97 13.46
N SER A 512 10.25 -8.10 13.53
CA SER A 512 10.08 -9.21 12.59
C SER A 512 8.75 -9.94 12.79
N LEU A 513 8.33 -10.17 14.04
CA LEU A 513 7.05 -10.82 14.36
C LEU A 513 5.84 -10.00 13.86
N LEU A 514 5.90 -8.69 14.03
CA LEU A 514 4.85 -7.75 13.59
C LEU A 514 4.98 -7.40 12.09
N GLN A 515 6.00 -7.91 11.42
CA GLN A 515 6.34 -7.55 10.04
C GLN A 515 6.39 -6.02 9.84
N ALA A 516 6.97 -5.32 10.83
CA ALA A 516 7.05 -3.86 10.80
C ALA A 516 8.14 -3.39 9.83
N THR A 517 7.87 -2.28 9.14
CA THR A 517 8.81 -1.72 8.15
C THR A 517 9.88 -0.89 8.85
N LEU A 518 11.14 -1.32 8.78
CA LEU A 518 12.30 -0.56 9.25
C LEU A 518 12.71 0.48 8.20
N THR A 519 12.67 1.76 8.57
CA THR A 519 13.12 2.91 7.77
C THR A 519 14.44 3.47 8.30
N LEU A 520 15.10 4.37 7.56
CA LEU A 520 16.31 5.05 8.05
C LEU A 520 16.06 5.82 9.37
N PRO A 521 14.97 6.60 9.53
CA PRO A 521 14.58 7.16 10.83
C PRO A 521 14.26 6.09 11.88
N GLY A 522 13.72 4.93 11.50
CA GLY A 522 13.51 3.80 12.40
C GLY A 522 14.84 3.25 12.96
N MET A 523 15.91 3.22 12.16
CA MET A 523 17.26 2.87 12.64
C MET A 523 17.81 3.93 13.60
N ALA A 524 17.54 5.21 13.37
CA ALA A 524 17.88 6.27 14.32
C ALA A 524 17.11 6.11 15.65
N ALA A 525 15.82 5.75 15.61
CA ALA A 525 15.03 5.42 16.79
C ALA A 525 15.61 4.20 17.54
N MET A 526 16.11 3.19 16.82
CA MET A 526 16.79 2.04 17.42
C MET A 526 18.03 2.47 18.22
N ALA A 527 18.86 3.34 17.65
CA ALA A 527 20.02 3.90 18.36
C ALA A 527 19.60 4.72 19.59
N LEU A 528 18.55 5.53 19.47
CA LEU A 528 18.02 6.33 20.57
C LEU A 528 17.48 5.43 21.71
N THR A 529 16.73 4.39 21.39
CA THR A 529 16.17 3.47 22.39
C THR A 529 17.25 2.65 23.10
N LEU A 530 18.38 2.36 22.45
CA LEU A 530 19.53 1.75 23.09
C LEU A 530 20.15 2.69 24.15
N GLY A 531 20.22 4.00 23.86
CA GLY A 531 20.62 5.00 24.84
C GLY A 531 19.71 5.05 26.08
N MET A 532 18.39 5.03 25.87
CA MET A 532 17.42 5.00 26.99
C MET A 532 17.43 3.67 27.75
N ALA A 533 17.69 2.57 27.07
CA ALA A 533 17.79 1.25 27.70
C ALA A 533 18.99 1.16 28.64
N ILE A 534 20.12 1.76 28.26
CA ILE A 534 21.30 1.81 29.12
C ILE A 534 21.07 2.73 30.32
N ASP A 535 20.38 3.87 30.16
CA ASP A 535 20.07 4.80 31.23
C ASP A 535 19.25 4.10 32.32
N SER A 536 18.29 3.28 31.98
CA SER A 536 17.55 2.44 32.94
C SER A 536 18.46 1.52 33.77
N ASN A 537 19.48 0.91 33.16
CA ASN A 537 20.47 0.09 33.85
C ASN A 537 21.41 0.95 34.72
N VAL A 538 21.81 2.15 34.24
CA VAL A 538 22.61 3.12 35.02
C VAL A 538 21.86 3.56 36.26
N LEU A 539 20.57 3.91 36.15
CA LEU A 539 19.74 4.27 37.29
C LEU A 539 19.71 3.16 38.34
N VAL A 540 19.51 1.92 37.95
CA VAL A 540 19.56 0.77 38.89
C VAL A 540 20.93 0.66 39.57
N ASN A 541 22.02 0.73 38.79
CA ASN A 541 23.37 0.60 39.32
C ASN A 541 23.74 1.72 40.27
N GLU A 542 23.41 2.99 39.93
CA GLU A 542 23.66 4.13 40.81
C GLU A 542 22.81 4.07 42.11
N ARG A 543 21.55 3.60 41.98
CA ARG A 543 20.72 3.42 43.19
C ARG A 543 21.29 2.33 44.12
N ILE A 544 21.82 1.24 43.54
CA ILE A 544 22.53 0.21 44.34
C ILE A 544 23.77 0.83 45.02
N ARG A 545 24.55 1.68 44.32
CA ARG A 545 25.72 2.39 44.91
C ARG A 545 25.31 3.33 46.05
N GLU A 546 24.20 4.04 45.88
CA GLU A 546 23.66 4.93 46.91
C GLU A 546 23.27 4.16 48.18
N GLU A 547 22.56 3.03 48.03
CA GLU A 547 22.20 2.18 49.15
C GLU A 547 23.44 1.59 49.86
N LEU A 548 24.50 1.27 49.13
CA LEU A 548 25.78 0.84 49.69
C LEU A 548 26.51 1.97 50.46
N ARG A 549 26.36 3.24 50.04
CA ARG A 549 26.89 4.41 50.77
C ARG A 549 26.20 4.59 52.13
N HIS A 550 24.90 4.30 52.17
CA HIS A 550 24.13 4.31 53.42
C HIS A 550 24.43 3.14 54.38
N GLY A 551 25.41 2.29 54.04
CA GLY A 551 25.84 1.18 54.88
C GLY A 551 24.95 -0.05 54.88
N ILE A 552 23.98 -0.12 53.96
CA ILE A 552 23.08 -1.27 53.83
C ILE A 552 23.88 -2.49 53.31
N SER A 553 23.52 -3.68 53.75
CA SER A 553 24.21 -4.90 53.34
C SER A 553 24.13 -5.11 51.81
N PRO A 554 25.16 -5.65 51.17
CA PRO A 554 25.22 -5.82 49.71
C PRO A 554 23.98 -6.49 49.09
N GLN A 555 23.41 -7.48 49.75
CA GLN A 555 22.20 -8.17 49.26
C GLN A 555 20.94 -7.33 49.43
N ALA A 556 20.82 -6.54 50.47
CA ALA A 556 19.70 -5.63 50.66
C ALA A 556 19.81 -4.42 49.74
N ALA A 557 21.02 -3.90 49.49
CA ALA A 557 21.28 -2.82 48.56
C ALA A 557 20.86 -3.18 47.12
N ILE A 558 21.13 -4.43 46.63
CA ILE A 558 20.62 -4.90 45.33
C ILE A 558 19.09 -4.84 45.33
N HIS A 559 18.42 -5.35 46.36
CA HIS A 559 16.96 -5.39 46.40
C HIS A 559 16.35 -3.98 46.42
N ALA A 560 16.83 -3.12 47.29
CA ALA A 560 16.39 -1.73 47.41
C ALA A 560 16.65 -0.92 46.14
N GLY A 561 17.85 -1.08 45.54
CA GLY A 561 18.21 -0.39 44.30
C GLY A 561 17.25 -0.70 43.13
N TYR A 562 16.92 -1.98 42.91
CA TYR A 562 15.92 -2.33 41.89
C TYR A 562 14.50 -1.85 42.23
N GLN A 563 14.14 -1.86 43.49
CA GLN A 563 12.80 -1.44 43.95
C GLN A 563 12.61 0.08 43.82
N HIS A 564 13.59 0.86 44.23
CA HIS A 564 13.52 2.32 44.18
C HIS A 564 13.70 2.86 42.77
N ALA A 565 14.60 2.26 41.96
CA ALA A 565 14.80 2.64 40.56
C ALA A 565 13.55 2.35 39.69
N TRP A 566 12.73 1.35 40.03
CA TRP A 566 11.57 0.95 39.27
C TRP A 566 10.57 2.09 39.03
N ALA A 567 10.22 2.84 40.06
CA ALA A 567 9.27 3.94 39.93
C ALA A 567 9.77 5.00 38.93
N THR A 568 11.03 5.43 39.07
CA THR A 568 11.64 6.42 38.18
C THR A 568 11.73 5.92 36.73
N ILE A 569 12.13 4.64 36.55
CA ILE A 569 12.19 4.02 35.23
C ILE A 569 10.79 3.96 34.59
N LEU A 570 9.76 3.60 35.37
CA LEU A 570 8.39 3.54 34.90
C LEU A 570 7.89 4.92 34.46
N ASP A 571 8.05 5.94 35.29
CA ASP A 571 7.59 7.31 35.03
C ASP A 571 8.24 7.88 33.74
N SER A 572 9.56 7.76 33.63
CA SER A 572 10.31 8.23 32.43
C SER A 572 9.88 7.50 31.17
N ASN A 573 9.75 6.17 31.22
CA ASN A 573 9.36 5.37 30.06
C ASN A 573 7.90 5.58 29.67
N VAL A 574 6.97 5.76 30.63
CA VAL A 574 5.56 6.09 30.34
C VAL A 574 5.46 7.44 29.64
N THR A 575 6.17 8.46 30.12
CA THR A 575 6.20 9.78 29.48
C THR A 575 6.71 9.69 28.03
N SER A 576 7.81 8.97 27.81
CA SER A 576 8.39 8.75 26.47
C SER A 576 7.45 7.92 25.58
N LEU A 577 6.74 6.94 26.14
CA LEU A 577 5.77 6.13 25.41
C LEU A 577 4.56 6.97 24.97
N ILE A 578 4.06 7.88 25.82
CA ILE A 578 2.97 8.81 25.45
C ILE A 578 3.40 9.68 24.26
N ALA A 579 4.62 10.25 24.29
CA ALA A 579 5.16 11.01 23.16
C ALA A 579 5.30 10.14 21.89
N GLY A 580 5.76 8.90 22.04
CA GLY A 580 5.85 7.93 20.94
C GLY A 580 4.49 7.59 20.34
N LEU A 581 3.46 7.37 21.18
CA LEU A 581 2.08 7.10 20.73
C LEU A 581 1.46 8.31 20.01
N ALA A 582 1.75 9.53 20.46
CA ALA A 582 1.34 10.74 19.76
C ALA A 582 1.96 10.80 18.37
N LEU A 583 3.28 10.55 18.25
CA LEU A 583 3.97 10.47 16.96
C LEU A 583 3.42 9.33 16.06
N LEU A 584 3.01 8.22 16.65
CA LEU A 584 2.40 7.10 15.91
C LEU A 584 1.03 7.48 15.33
N SER A 585 0.23 8.25 16.09
CA SER A 585 -1.12 8.65 15.70
C SER A 585 -1.14 9.77 14.65
N PHE A 586 -0.25 10.74 14.76
CA PHE A 586 -0.18 11.91 13.88
C PHE A 586 0.93 11.81 12.82
N GLY A 587 1.90 10.91 13.02
CA GLY A 587 3.03 10.75 12.13
C GLY A 587 2.65 10.06 10.82
N THR A 588 3.28 10.51 9.72
CA THR A 588 3.15 9.89 8.39
C THR A 588 4.49 9.34 7.92
N GLY A 589 4.47 8.32 7.08
CA GLY A 589 5.65 7.76 6.41
C GLY A 589 6.81 7.45 7.38
N ALA A 590 7.91 8.14 7.21
CA ALA A 590 9.14 7.96 7.96
C ALA A 590 9.01 8.24 9.47
N ILE A 591 8.17 9.22 9.86
CA ILE A 591 7.91 9.56 11.28
C ILE A 591 7.17 8.42 11.97
N ARG A 592 6.21 7.79 11.29
CA ARG A 592 5.49 6.63 11.81
C ARG A 592 6.43 5.44 12.02
N GLY A 593 7.35 5.18 11.08
CA GLY A 593 8.39 4.15 11.21
C GLY A 593 9.30 4.38 12.42
N PHE A 594 9.73 5.64 12.65
CA PHE A 594 10.46 6.05 13.85
C PHE A 594 9.64 5.74 15.12
N ALA A 595 8.37 6.16 15.17
CA ALA A 595 7.50 6.02 16.33
C ALA A 595 7.26 4.54 16.71
N VAL A 596 7.05 3.66 15.72
CA VAL A 596 6.88 2.21 15.95
C VAL A 596 8.11 1.64 16.65
N VAL A 597 9.31 1.87 16.09
CA VAL A 597 10.57 1.36 16.66
C VAL A 597 10.81 1.94 18.06
N HIS A 598 10.51 3.22 18.25
CA HIS A 598 10.66 3.90 19.55
C HIS A 598 9.74 3.32 20.62
N CYS A 599 8.44 3.18 20.34
CA CYS A 599 7.48 2.60 21.29
C CYS A 599 7.83 1.15 21.67
N LEU A 600 8.14 0.32 20.67
CA LEU A 600 8.55 -1.07 20.91
C LEU A 600 9.87 -1.15 21.67
N GLY A 601 10.83 -0.27 21.34
CA GLY A 601 12.10 -0.18 22.04
C GLY A 601 11.97 0.19 23.52
N ILE A 602 11.03 1.08 23.86
CA ILE A 602 10.72 1.41 25.27
C ILE A 602 10.18 0.17 26.00
N LEU A 603 9.23 -0.55 25.41
CA LEU A 603 8.66 -1.75 26.04
C LEU A 603 9.71 -2.84 26.26
N THR A 604 10.57 -3.09 25.27
CA THR A 604 11.65 -4.08 25.37
C THR A 604 12.71 -3.64 26.38
N SER A 605 13.04 -2.33 26.46
CA SER A 605 14.01 -1.80 27.41
C SER A 605 13.55 -1.97 28.86
N MET A 606 12.28 -1.70 29.17
CA MET A 606 11.71 -1.92 30.50
C MET A 606 11.82 -3.38 30.93
N PHE A 607 11.50 -4.32 30.03
CA PHE A 607 11.64 -5.74 30.32
C PHE A 607 13.11 -6.14 30.54
N SER A 608 14.01 -5.70 29.67
CA SER A 608 15.43 -6.09 29.73
C SER A 608 16.13 -5.49 30.96
N ALA A 609 15.91 -4.21 31.26
CA ALA A 609 16.57 -3.54 32.37
C ALA A 609 16.07 -4.01 33.74
N VAL A 610 14.76 -4.24 33.90
CA VAL A 610 14.17 -4.53 35.18
C VAL A 610 14.00 -6.03 35.44
N PHE A 611 13.54 -6.77 34.43
CA PHE A 611 13.27 -8.20 34.59
C PHE A 611 14.50 -9.06 34.27
N PHE A 612 15.13 -8.87 33.11
CA PHE A 612 16.25 -9.68 32.67
C PHE A 612 17.54 -9.36 33.44
N SER A 613 17.91 -8.08 33.56
CA SER A 613 19.09 -7.64 34.30
C SER A 613 19.05 -8.10 35.77
N ARG A 614 17.90 -7.91 36.47
CA ARG A 614 17.69 -8.43 37.81
C ARG A 614 17.82 -9.93 37.93
N GLY A 615 17.34 -10.65 36.90
CA GLY A 615 17.49 -12.12 36.80
C GLY A 615 18.95 -12.55 36.76
N LEU A 616 19.79 -11.89 35.96
CA LEU A 616 21.24 -12.16 35.89
C LEU A 616 21.93 -11.86 37.22
N VAL A 617 21.66 -10.73 37.83
CA VAL A 617 22.21 -10.35 39.13
C VAL A 617 21.78 -11.36 40.21
N SER A 618 20.52 -11.80 40.18
CA SER A 618 20.01 -12.82 41.13
C SER A 618 20.62 -14.19 40.90
N LEU A 619 20.91 -14.56 39.66
CA LEU A 619 21.58 -15.82 39.29
C LEU A 619 23.00 -15.86 39.85
N TRP A 620 23.73 -14.74 39.75
CA TRP A 620 25.14 -14.65 40.21
C TRP A 620 25.29 -14.47 41.72
N TYR A 621 24.54 -13.51 42.31
CA TYR A 621 24.66 -13.16 43.71
C TYR A 621 23.65 -13.87 44.61
N GLY A 622 22.53 -14.35 44.12
CA GLY A 622 21.44 -14.94 44.92
C GLY A 622 21.76 -16.26 45.60
N HIS A 623 22.75 -17.02 45.09
CA HIS A 623 23.17 -18.29 45.69
C HIS A 623 24.26 -18.16 46.77
N ARG A 624 24.88 -16.98 46.91
CA ARG A 624 25.95 -16.75 47.88
C ARG A 624 25.36 -16.38 49.26
N ARG A 625 25.68 -17.16 50.29
CA ARG A 625 25.14 -16.94 51.66
C ARG A 625 25.64 -15.64 52.32
N LYS A 626 26.92 -15.23 52.11
CA LYS A 626 27.49 -13.94 52.57
C LYS A 626 28.27 -13.30 51.43
N ILE A 627 27.91 -12.08 51.07
CA ILE A 627 28.60 -11.25 50.10
C ILE A 627 29.34 -10.16 50.87
N LYS A 628 30.67 -10.12 50.77
CA LYS A 628 31.51 -9.13 51.44
C LYS A 628 31.51 -7.79 50.71
N SER A 629 31.54 -7.81 49.38
CA SER A 629 31.54 -6.63 48.53
C SER A 629 30.87 -6.94 47.18
N LEU A 630 30.30 -5.90 46.53
CA LEU A 630 29.77 -5.95 45.17
C LEU A 630 30.80 -5.42 44.17
N SER A 631 30.95 -6.07 43.01
CA SER A 631 31.78 -5.58 41.92
C SER A 631 30.95 -4.62 41.08
N ILE A 632 30.76 -3.38 41.56
CA ILE A 632 29.94 -2.31 40.95
C ILE A 632 30.75 -1.04 40.68
N GLY A 633 32.09 -1.13 40.68
CA GLY A 633 33.01 0.00 40.59
C GLY A 633 33.23 0.75 41.92
N THR A 634 33.84 1.91 41.87
CA THR A 634 34.15 2.71 43.08
C THR A 634 32.90 3.26 43.72
N VAL A 635 32.68 2.91 44.99
CA VAL A 635 31.64 3.50 45.83
C VAL A 635 32.30 4.63 46.64
N TRP A 636 32.16 5.89 46.20
CA TRP A 636 32.71 7.05 46.90
C TRP A 636 32.00 7.21 48.22
N ARG A 637 32.75 7.25 49.34
CA ARG A 637 32.27 7.58 50.68
C ARG A 637 32.84 8.94 51.06
N PRO A 638 32.01 9.89 51.53
CA PRO A 638 32.56 11.14 52.06
C PRO A 638 33.39 10.84 53.33
N GLU A 639 34.56 11.43 53.42
CA GLU A 639 35.59 11.18 54.43
C GLU A 639 35.19 11.57 55.87
N ASN A 640 34.04 12.24 56.08
CA ASN A 640 33.67 12.87 57.35
C ASN A 640 32.97 11.98 58.40
N GLN A 641 32.97 10.64 58.24
CA GLN A 641 32.43 9.75 59.29
C GLN A 641 33.48 8.84 59.95
N ALA A 642 34.75 8.98 59.59
CA ALA A 642 35.82 8.15 60.18
C ALA A 642 36.58 8.83 61.35
N SER A 643 36.36 10.15 61.60
CA SER A 643 37.06 10.84 62.67
C SER A 643 36.34 10.87 64.00
N ASP A 644 35.01 10.62 64.08
CA ASP A 644 34.26 10.69 65.34
C ASP A 644 34.19 9.37 66.13
N ALA A 645 34.70 8.24 65.54
CA ALA A 645 34.67 6.94 66.26
C ALA A 645 35.96 6.62 67.02
N THR A 646 36.99 7.46 66.98
CA THR A 646 38.28 7.22 67.64
C THR A 646 38.54 8.12 68.86
N ASP A 647 37.69 9.11 69.12
CA ASP A 647 37.92 10.06 70.19
C ASP A 647 37.06 9.81 71.49
N ASN A 648 36.14 8.83 71.43
CA ASN A 648 35.34 8.46 72.63
C ASN A 648 35.83 7.22 73.38
N SER A 649 37.07 6.83 73.24
CA SER A 649 37.65 5.71 74.02
C SER A 649 38.81 6.13 74.94
N LYS A 650 38.92 7.42 75.20
CA LYS A 650 39.85 7.95 76.24
C LYS A 650 39.17 9.09 77.03
N GLU A 651 38.20 8.73 77.84
CA GLU A 651 37.90 9.40 79.16
C GLU A 651 37.31 8.35 80.09
#